data_89f0ba47b6e652431b2684e65e321689
#
_entry.id   89f0ba47b6e652431b2684e65e321689
#
_cell.length_a   1.000
_cell.length_b   1.000
_cell.length_c   1.000
_cell.angle_alpha   90.00
_cell.angle_beta   90.00
_cell.angle_gamma   90.00
#
_symmetry.space_group_name_H-M   'P 1'
#
loop_
_entity.id
_entity.type
_entity.pdbx_description
1 polymer ?
#
loop_
_entity_poly.entity_id
_entity_poly.type
_entity_poly.pdbx_seq_one_letter_code
_entity_poly.pdbx_strand_id
1 'polypeptide(L)'
;MSRNQGGKKMGMLGGMNLKKKLLLAFLAVGVIPFTVVGIVALQQTSSGLQAAAYNQLQAVRDIKRGQLERFFEDRKSDTMALVETAATLSQSAFQKLEGTRNNKKRQIERYFKNIQEQVVTFSGGRMVSRALPMLSEGFYFDAEELAEEEEVVEAATSSLQSYYEGPFTAAHNERSRTVDARSLLNGVSDQARVMQARYISDNSHPLGQKSNMDGSEEASSYNDLHMMFHRDMREFKENFGFSDLYLVNGESGDVVYSVNKDIDFATSLSEGPFSSSPIGRVFQQAMALEFDRGFVQVDTSRYAPAYGELVNFVASPIVSGGERVGVLILQFKQDQIIDIMADTSGMGETGETILVGPDYLMRSDSRLEKQFHTLENSFSNPEQGKVDTAATHSAIERKQQGTSVVTDYRKVRTLISYTPVEVAPGITYSLNAKMDLAEAFIPRLDGDSKDYYQKYIERYGYYDLFLINPDGYIFYSVARESDYQTNLVNGPFANTNLGKLFRKVSESKQYGIADVEAYAPSNGEPAAFIAAPLVSGDESMGADVEMVVALQLSLDAINGIMAERSGMGETGETYLVGQDLLMRSDSYLDSVNHSVKAAFSNPTEGKIDTEATRSVISGESGSRLIVDPDGASVLSAFTPLQVGSGVSWGLMAEVSEAEAFAAVKQIEWMML
;
A
#
# COMPACT_ATOMS: atom_id res chain seq x y z
N MET A 1 104.01 5.63 62.27
CA MET A 1 103.58 6.59 63.26
C MET A 1 102.05 6.66 63.28
N SER A 2 101.58 6.21 64.34
CA SER A 2 100.72 6.76 65.36
C SER A 2 99.20 6.73 64.98
N ARG A 3 98.45 6.17 65.66
CA ARG A 3 97.74 5.82 66.91
C ARG A 3 96.22 5.79 66.72
N ASN A 4 95.70 4.67 66.88
CA ASN A 4 94.58 4.18 67.71
C ASN A 4 93.70 5.28 68.40
N GLN A 5 92.40 5.22 68.17
CA GLN A 5 91.40 5.31 69.23
C GLN A 5 90.10 4.64 68.88
N GLY A 6 89.77 3.67 69.64
CA GLY A 6 88.51 2.94 69.61
C GLY A 6 87.38 3.72 70.31
N GLY A 7 86.25 3.78 69.75
CA GLY A 7 85.02 4.23 70.36
C GLY A 7 84.07 3.04 70.61
N LYS A 8 83.99 2.60 71.86
CA LYS A 8 83.01 1.66 72.39
C LYS A 8 81.61 2.19 72.18
N LYS A 9 80.79 1.64 71.26
CA LYS A 9 79.31 1.76 71.30
C LYS A 9 78.83 0.88 72.47
N MET A 10 78.51 1.50 73.59
CA MET A 10 77.82 0.94 74.73
C MET A 10 76.41 0.56 74.30
N GLY A 11 76.11 -0.77 74.19
CA GLY A 11 74.75 -1.25 73.81
C GLY A 11 73.73 -0.80 74.84
N MET A 12 72.57 -0.40 74.37
CA MET A 12 71.43 0.15 75.10
C MET A 12 70.84 -0.82 76.16
N LEU A 13 71.42 -2.00 76.32
CA LEU A 13 71.02 -3.10 77.25
C LEU A 13 71.96 -3.18 78.56
N GLY A 14 72.97 -2.33 78.67
CA GLY A 14 74.01 -2.45 79.76
C GLY A 14 73.54 -2.02 81.18
N GLY A 15 72.45 -1.30 81.33
CA GLY A 15 71.95 -0.80 82.60
C GLY A 15 70.67 -1.38 83.13
N MET A 16 70.08 -2.38 82.44
CA MET A 16 68.80 -2.92 82.85
C MET A 16 68.87 -4.14 83.73
N ASN A 17 68.07 -4.24 84.80
CA ASN A 17 67.92 -5.37 85.69
C ASN A 17 67.48 -6.62 84.93
N LEU A 18 67.90 -7.83 85.34
CA LEU A 18 67.68 -9.14 84.68
C LEU A 18 66.18 -9.36 84.36
N LYS A 19 65.28 -8.97 85.26
CA LYS A 19 63.80 -9.01 84.95
C LYS A 19 63.37 -8.18 83.73
N LYS A 20 63.97 -7.01 83.54
CA LYS A 20 63.67 -6.14 82.39
C LYS A 20 64.30 -6.72 81.09
N LYS A 21 65.46 -7.31 81.14
CA LYS A 21 66.09 -7.97 80.02
C LYS A 21 65.31 -9.23 79.55
N LEU A 22 64.80 -10.07 80.50
CA LEU A 22 63.97 -11.20 80.23
C LEU A 22 62.62 -10.79 79.70
N LEU A 23 61.98 -9.69 80.23
CA LEU A 23 60.73 -9.19 79.73
C LEU A 23 60.85 -8.66 78.27
N LEU A 24 61.95 -7.87 77.98
CA LEU A 24 62.25 -7.41 76.64
C LEU A 24 62.58 -8.51 75.67
N ALA A 25 63.31 -9.58 76.12
CA ALA A 25 63.56 -10.76 75.27
C ALA A 25 62.27 -11.54 75.00
N PHE A 26 61.38 -11.66 75.99
CA PHE A 26 60.07 -12.32 75.83
C PHE A 26 59.13 -11.51 74.91
N LEU A 27 59.13 -10.18 75.04
CA LEU A 27 58.45 -9.28 74.14
C LEU A 27 59.03 -9.36 72.71
N ALA A 28 60.39 -9.36 72.57
CA ALA A 28 61.05 -9.36 71.29
C ALA A 28 60.90 -10.72 70.51
N VAL A 29 60.89 -11.81 71.24
CA VAL A 29 60.83 -13.17 70.60
C VAL A 29 59.41 -13.77 70.57
N GLY A 30 58.55 -13.39 71.55
CA GLY A 30 57.19 -13.88 71.65
C GLY A 30 56.16 -12.91 71.05
N VAL A 31 56.04 -11.69 71.56
CA VAL A 31 54.91 -10.79 71.18
C VAL A 31 55.13 -10.12 69.83
N ILE A 32 56.35 -9.58 69.58
CA ILE A 32 56.59 -8.84 68.32
C ILE A 32 56.44 -9.70 67.08
N PRO A 33 57.01 -10.89 66.98
CA PRO A 33 56.82 -11.74 65.78
C PRO A 33 55.35 -12.13 65.59
N PHE A 34 54.62 -12.50 66.67
CA PHE A 34 53.20 -12.84 66.59
C PHE A 34 52.34 -11.66 66.19
N THR A 35 52.67 -10.43 66.70
CA THR A 35 51.98 -9.23 66.31
C THR A 35 52.26 -8.88 64.84
N VAL A 36 53.51 -9.01 64.37
CA VAL A 36 53.86 -8.76 62.95
C VAL A 36 53.17 -9.78 62.03
N VAL A 37 53.18 -11.06 62.39
CA VAL A 37 52.47 -12.11 61.61
C VAL A 37 50.96 -11.82 61.64
N GLY A 38 50.39 -11.43 62.77
CA GLY A 38 48.97 -11.04 62.90
C GLY A 38 48.62 -9.85 62.02
N ILE A 39 49.46 -8.79 62.05
CA ILE A 39 49.26 -7.60 61.20
C ILE A 39 49.35 -7.97 59.72
N VAL A 40 50.33 -8.74 59.27
CA VAL A 40 50.49 -9.18 57.89
C VAL A 40 49.33 -10.07 57.45
N ALA A 41 48.89 -11.00 58.30
CA ALA A 41 47.75 -11.90 58.00
C ALA A 41 46.44 -11.07 57.88
N LEU A 42 46.22 -10.06 58.75
CA LEU A 42 45.08 -9.17 58.74
C LEU A 42 45.11 -8.24 57.51
N GLN A 43 46.27 -7.67 57.14
CA GLN A 43 46.45 -6.92 55.92
C GLN A 43 46.17 -7.75 54.66
N GLN A 44 46.59 -9.00 54.62
CA GLN A 44 46.38 -9.90 53.52
C GLN A 44 44.90 -10.30 53.40
N THR A 45 44.20 -10.52 54.52
CA THR A 45 42.77 -10.80 54.58
C THR A 45 41.94 -9.57 54.17
N SER A 46 42.31 -8.36 54.67
CA SER A 46 41.66 -7.12 54.30
C SER A 46 41.77 -6.82 52.78
N SER A 47 42.98 -6.94 52.23
CA SER A 47 43.20 -6.78 50.79
C SER A 47 42.47 -7.86 49.96
N GLY A 48 42.41 -9.09 50.46
CA GLY A 48 41.63 -10.19 49.82
C GLY A 48 40.13 -9.91 49.82
N LEU A 49 39.57 -9.38 50.92
CA LEU A 49 38.14 -9.01 51.01
C LEU A 49 37.81 -7.80 50.14
N GLN A 50 38.68 -6.80 50.06
CA GLN A 50 38.54 -5.68 49.14
C GLN A 50 38.51 -6.19 47.69
N ALA A 51 39.47 -7.00 47.28
CA ALA A 51 39.49 -7.63 45.95
C ALA A 51 38.22 -8.44 45.66
N ALA A 52 37.73 -9.18 46.67
CA ALA A 52 36.48 -9.95 46.52
C ALA A 52 35.26 -9.06 46.26
N ALA A 53 35.14 -7.91 46.95
CA ALA A 53 34.05 -6.92 46.70
C ALA A 53 34.12 -6.34 45.29
N TYR A 54 35.30 -5.97 44.79
CA TYR A 54 35.49 -5.53 43.41
C TYR A 54 35.10 -6.63 42.39
N ASN A 55 35.57 -7.87 42.59
CA ASN A 55 35.30 -8.99 41.70
C ASN A 55 33.80 -9.34 41.69
N GLN A 56 33.14 -9.30 42.83
CA GLN A 56 31.71 -9.56 42.94
C GLN A 56 30.90 -8.55 42.11
N LEU A 57 31.22 -7.24 42.28
CA LEU A 57 30.52 -6.18 41.57
C LEU A 57 30.78 -6.22 40.04
N GLN A 58 32.03 -6.53 39.64
CA GLN A 58 32.39 -6.78 38.25
C GLN A 58 31.62 -7.95 37.67
N ALA A 59 31.47 -9.05 38.41
CA ALA A 59 30.71 -10.21 37.97
C ALA A 59 29.21 -9.88 37.72
N VAL A 60 28.60 -9.11 38.63
CA VAL A 60 27.24 -8.63 38.44
C VAL A 60 27.13 -7.78 37.18
N ARG A 61 28.01 -6.77 37.00
CA ARG A 61 28.09 -5.96 35.80
C ARG A 61 28.20 -6.82 34.53
N ASP A 62 29.05 -7.80 34.50
CA ASP A 62 29.28 -8.66 33.32
C ASP A 62 28.07 -9.56 33.02
N ILE A 63 27.40 -10.07 34.07
CA ILE A 63 26.12 -10.79 33.92
C ILE A 63 25.07 -9.88 33.28
N LYS A 64 24.88 -8.65 33.82
CA LYS A 64 23.93 -7.68 33.27
C LYS A 64 24.26 -7.30 31.83
N ARG A 65 25.54 -7.08 31.53
CA ARG A 65 26.00 -6.87 30.16
C ARG A 65 25.55 -7.98 29.22
N GLY A 66 25.82 -9.25 29.59
CA GLY A 66 25.43 -10.39 28.77
C GLY A 66 23.91 -10.57 28.64
N GLN A 67 23.11 -10.17 29.65
CA GLN A 67 21.66 -10.16 29.57
C GLN A 67 21.16 -9.10 28.57
N LEU A 68 21.71 -7.88 28.62
CA LEU A 68 21.36 -6.79 27.71
C LEU A 68 21.80 -7.04 26.27
N GLU A 69 23.01 -7.56 26.05
CA GLU A 69 23.49 -7.94 24.71
C GLU A 69 22.56 -8.96 24.06
N ARG A 70 22.11 -9.98 24.82
CA ARG A 70 21.09 -10.93 24.33
C ARG A 70 19.75 -10.27 24.07
N PHE A 71 19.30 -9.41 24.95
CA PHE A 71 18.05 -8.67 24.77
C PHE A 71 18.02 -7.89 23.44
N PHE A 72 19.09 -7.14 23.11
CA PHE A 72 19.15 -6.39 21.87
C PHE A 72 19.32 -7.28 20.62
N GLU A 73 20.01 -8.41 20.71
CA GLU A 73 20.11 -9.35 19.61
C GLU A 73 18.74 -10.05 19.35
N ASP A 74 17.99 -10.39 20.40
CA ASP A 74 16.64 -10.91 20.29
C ASP A 74 15.72 -9.87 19.61
N ARG A 75 15.80 -8.61 20.03
CA ARG A 75 15.00 -7.50 19.41
C ARG A 75 15.32 -7.30 17.93
N LYS A 76 16.59 -7.42 17.57
CA LYS A 76 17.02 -7.40 16.17
C LYS A 76 16.43 -8.59 15.39
N SER A 77 16.50 -9.78 15.96
CA SER A 77 15.93 -10.99 15.35
C SER A 77 14.41 -10.87 15.18
N ASP A 78 13.71 -10.34 16.17
CA ASP A 78 12.26 -10.05 16.11
C ASP A 78 11.93 -9.10 14.96
N THR A 79 12.71 -8.03 14.81
CA THR A 79 12.50 -7.03 13.74
C THR A 79 12.72 -7.66 12.35
N MET A 80 13.75 -8.48 12.19
CA MET A 80 14.02 -9.16 10.93
C MET A 80 12.95 -10.20 10.59
N ALA A 81 12.41 -10.92 11.57
CA ALA A 81 11.29 -11.85 11.38
C ALA A 81 10.01 -11.12 10.95
N LEU A 82 9.76 -9.92 11.46
CA LEU A 82 8.65 -9.07 11.02
C LEU A 82 8.82 -8.60 9.58
N VAL A 83 10.04 -8.21 9.18
CA VAL A 83 10.35 -7.86 7.79
C VAL A 83 10.11 -9.05 6.85
N GLU A 84 10.54 -10.25 7.22
CA GLU A 84 10.29 -11.47 6.44
C GLU A 84 8.78 -11.80 6.34
N THR A 85 8.06 -11.62 7.44
CA THR A 85 6.59 -11.75 7.45
C THR A 85 5.94 -10.75 6.50
N ALA A 86 6.35 -9.49 6.54
CA ALA A 86 5.85 -8.46 5.64
C ALA A 86 6.17 -8.78 4.17
N ALA A 87 7.37 -9.28 3.86
CA ALA A 87 7.75 -9.74 2.53
C ALA A 87 6.83 -10.86 2.03
N THR A 88 6.57 -11.85 2.88
CA THR A 88 5.68 -12.98 2.54
C THR A 88 4.25 -12.50 2.28
N LEU A 89 3.74 -11.58 3.09
CA LEU A 89 2.41 -10.98 2.91
C LEU A 89 2.32 -10.20 1.60
N SER A 90 3.32 -9.37 1.29
CA SER A 90 3.43 -8.64 0.02
C SER A 90 3.40 -9.60 -1.17
N GLN A 91 4.25 -10.61 -1.18
CA GLN A 91 4.31 -11.60 -2.25
C GLN A 91 2.98 -12.35 -2.42
N SER A 92 2.36 -12.77 -1.32
CA SER A 92 1.05 -13.43 -1.33
C SER A 92 -0.05 -12.53 -1.90
N ALA A 93 -0.07 -11.24 -1.52
CA ALA A 93 -1.02 -10.28 -2.04
C ALA A 93 -0.84 -10.06 -3.55
N PHE A 94 0.40 -9.91 -4.03
CA PHE A 94 0.68 -9.80 -5.47
C PHE A 94 0.25 -11.04 -6.24
N GLN A 95 0.58 -12.24 -5.77
CA GLN A 95 0.16 -13.49 -6.41
C GLN A 95 -1.36 -13.61 -6.52
N LYS A 96 -2.08 -13.20 -5.48
CA LYS A 96 -3.54 -13.16 -5.46
C LYS A 96 -4.10 -12.17 -6.49
N LEU A 97 -3.55 -10.95 -6.55
CA LEU A 97 -3.94 -9.94 -7.52
C LEU A 97 -3.65 -10.40 -8.97
N GLU A 98 -2.50 -11.03 -9.21
CA GLU A 98 -2.14 -11.60 -10.50
C GLU A 98 -3.08 -12.72 -10.92
N GLY A 99 -3.42 -13.62 -10.02
CA GLY A 99 -4.38 -14.69 -10.25
C GLY A 99 -5.75 -14.15 -10.66
N THR A 100 -6.24 -13.16 -9.92
CA THR A 100 -7.52 -12.47 -10.20
C THR A 100 -7.46 -11.74 -11.54
N ARG A 101 -6.42 -10.94 -11.79
CA ARG A 101 -6.18 -10.24 -13.05
C ARG A 101 -6.20 -11.20 -14.25
N ASN A 102 -5.45 -12.29 -14.16
CA ASN A 102 -5.36 -13.26 -15.26
C ASN A 102 -6.69 -13.98 -15.51
N ASN A 103 -7.46 -14.25 -14.47
CA ASN A 103 -8.80 -14.83 -14.60
C ASN A 103 -9.76 -13.85 -15.30
N LYS A 104 -9.82 -12.59 -14.83
CA LYS A 104 -10.65 -11.54 -15.45
C LYS A 104 -10.25 -11.28 -16.89
N LYS A 105 -8.93 -11.22 -17.19
CA LYS A 105 -8.44 -11.07 -18.57
C LYS A 105 -9.04 -12.11 -19.49
N ARG A 106 -8.96 -13.41 -19.13
CA ARG A 106 -9.52 -14.50 -19.94
C ARG A 106 -11.03 -14.39 -20.14
N GLN A 107 -11.77 -13.93 -19.12
CA GLN A 107 -13.22 -13.72 -19.22
C GLN A 107 -13.56 -12.59 -20.19
N ILE A 108 -12.85 -11.47 -20.12
CA ILE A 108 -13.03 -10.30 -20.98
C ILE A 108 -12.67 -10.65 -22.44
N GLU A 109 -11.51 -11.27 -22.66
CA GLU A 109 -11.06 -11.69 -23.99
C GLU A 109 -12.06 -12.66 -24.63
N ARG A 110 -12.62 -13.60 -23.86
CA ARG A 110 -13.65 -14.53 -24.34
C ARG A 110 -14.94 -13.81 -24.69
N TYR A 111 -15.37 -12.84 -23.88
CA TYR A 111 -16.56 -12.04 -24.15
C TYR A 111 -16.47 -11.32 -25.50
N PHE A 112 -15.40 -10.55 -25.71
CA PHE A 112 -15.22 -9.83 -26.98
C PHE A 112 -15.07 -10.78 -28.17
N LYS A 113 -14.34 -11.86 -28.03
CA LYS A 113 -14.19 -12.88 -29.06
C LYS A 113 -15.54 -13.48 -29.46
N ASN A 114 -16.41 -13.77 -28.49
CA ASN A 114 -17.76 -14.30 -28.78
C ASN A 114 -18.57 -13.29 -29.61
N ILE A 115 -18.56 -11.99 -29.25
CA ILE A 115 -19.25 -10.93 -30.00
C ILE A 115 -18.72 -10.87 -31.44
N GLN A 116 -17.42 -10.92 -31.64
CA GLN A 116 -16.75 -10.85 -32.93
C GLN A 116 -17.09 -12.10 -33.80
N GLU A 117 -17.10 -13.28 -33.20
CA GLU A 117 -17.49 -14.51 -33.89
C GLU A 117 -18.97 -14.49 -34.27
N GLN A 118 -19.85 -13.91 -33.45
CA GLN A 118 -21.27 -13.79 -33.73
C GLN A 118 -21.54 -12.87 -34.91
N VAL A 119 -20.91 -11.64 -34.95
CA VAL A 119 -21.13 -10.73 -36.07
C VAL A 119 -20.65 -11.32 -37.40
N VAL A 120 -19.48 -11.98 -37.42
CA VAL A 120 -18.93 -12.60 -38.62
C VAL A 120 -19.79 -13.82 -39.09
N THR A 121 -20.26 -14.61 -38.14
CA THR A 121 -21.10 -15.77 -38.43
C THR A 121 -22.47 -15.34 -38.97
N PHE A 122 -23.06 -14.32 -38.35
CA PHE A 122 -24.40 -13.86 -38.74
C PHE A 122 -24.36 -13.09 -40.06
N SER A 123 -23.36 -12.26 -40.33
CA SER A 123 -23.18 -11.55 -41.61
C SER A 123 -23.00 -12.51 -42.79
N GLY A 124 -22.28 -13.63 -42.55
CA GLY A 124 -22.09 -14.69 -43.56
C GLY A 124 -23.28 -15.67 -43.71
N GLY A 125 -24.31 -15.52 -42.87
CA GLY A 125 -25.50 -16.39 -42.88
C GLY A 125 -26.40 -16.13 -44.09
N ARG A 126 -27.03 -17.21 -44.61
CA ARG A 126 -27.93 -17.11 -45.77
C ARG A 126 -29.11 -16.18 -45.56
N MET A 127 -29.58 -16.01 -44.33
CA MET A 127 -30.67 -15.13 -43.99
C MET A 127 -30.25 -13.68 -44.25
N VAL A 128 -29.16 -13.21 -43.65
CA VAL A 128 -28.69 -11.82 -43.78
C VAL A 128 -28.21 -11.48 -45.19
N SER A 129 -27.50 -12.43 -45.87
CA SER A 129 -27.01 -12.22 -47.25
C SER A 129 -28.14 -12.12 -48.29
N ARG A 130 -29.35 -12.64 -47.97
CA ARG A 130 -30.55 -12.45 -48.75
C ARG A 130 -31.37 -11.26 -48.33
N ALA A 131 -31.47 -11.02 -47.01
CA ALA A 131 -32.29 -9.95 -46.45
C ALA A 131 -31.82 -8.57 -46.92
N LEU A 132 -30.50 -8.31 -46.89
CA LEU A 132 -30.00 -6.99 -47.23
C LEU A 132 -30.30 -6.56 -48.66
N PRO A 133 -30.03 -7.33 -49.75
CA PRO A 133 -30.42 -6.92 -51.11
C PRO A 133 -31.92 -6.73 -51.27
N MET A 134 -32.73 -7.64 -50.75
CA MET A 134 -34.19 -7.57 -50.84
C MET A 134 -34.76 -6.35 -50.12
N LEU A 135 -34.33 -6.17 -48.87
CA LEU A 135 -34.73 -4.98 -48.07
C LEU A 135 -34.26 -3.67 -48.70
N SER A 136 -33.06 -3.63 -49.30
CA SER A 136 -32.58 -2.45 -50.02
C SER A 136 -33.48 -2.13 -51.24
N GLU A 137 -33.81 -3.14 -52.06
CA GLU A 137 -34.68 -2.96 -53.23
C GLU A 137 -36.07 -2.42 -52.82
N GLY A 138 -36.69 -3.07 -51.80
CA GLY A 138 -37.99 -2.60 -51.31
C GLY A 138 -37.94 -1.25 -50.67
N PHE A 139 -36.83 -0.96 -49.92
CA PHE A 139 -36.63 0.33 -49.27
C PHE A 139 -36.54 1.48 -50.25
N TYR A 140 -35.74 1.35 -51.32
CA TYR A 140 -35.60 2.42 -52.30
C TYR A 140 -36.87 2.60 -53.14
N PHE A 141 -37.52 1.46 -53.50
CA PHE A 141 -38.78 1.53 -54.22
C PHE A 141 -39.84 2.31 -53.45
N ASP A 142 -40.10 1.96 -52.20
CA ASP A 142 -41.09 2.66 -51.37
C ASP A 142 -40.67 4.10 -51.03
N ALA A 143 -39.39 4.33 -50.75
CA ALA A 143 -38.86 5.66 -50.38
C ALA A 143 -38.91 6.64 -51.55
N GLU A 144 -38.63 6.23 -52.78
CA GLU A 144 -38.73 7.03 -53.99
C GLU A 144 -40.20 7.35 -54.31
N GLU A 145 -41.10 6.34 -54.34
CA GLU A 145 -42.52 6.51 -54.60
C GLU A 145 -43.14 7.51 -53.60
N LEU A 146 -42.87 7.35 -52.30
CA LEU A 146 -43.41 8.24 -51.26
C LEU A 146 -42.84 9.65 -51.29
N ALA A 147 -41.57 9.82 -51.67
CA ALA A 147 -40.90 11.12 -51.71
C ALA A 147 -41.25 11.93 -52.98
N GLU A 148 -41.87 11.33 -54.01
CA GLU A 148 -42.39 12.06 -55.17
C GLU A 148 -43.61 12.93 -54.81
N GLU A 149 -44.37 12.60 -53.75
CA GLU A 149 -45.52 13.35 -53.28
C GLU A 149 -45.13 14.40 -52.21
N GLU A 150 -45.08 15.69 -52.57
CA GLU A 150 -44.71 16.80 -51.68
C GLU A 150 -45.57 16.84 -50.39
N GLU A 151 -46.87 16.53 -50.49
CA GLU A 151 -47.78 16.48 -49.33
C GLU A 151 -47.42 15.36 -48.36
N VAL A 152 -46.91 14.20 -48.84
CA VAL A 152 -46.42 13.10 -48.00
C VAL A 152 -45.14 13.49 -47.28
N VAL A 153 -44.21 14.12 -47.97
CA VAL A 153 -42.96 14.63 -47.39
C VAL A 153 -43.20 15.71 -46.31
N GLU A 154 -44.12 16.63 -46.57
CA GLU A 154 -44.51 17.67 -45.58
C GLU A 154 -45.18 17.04 -44.36
N ALA A 155 -46.09 16.07 -44.53
CA ALA A 155 -46.73 15.37 -43.44
C ALA A 155 -45.71 14.57 -42.60
N ALA A 156 -44.83 13.80 -43.27
CA ALA A 156 -43.74 13.07 -42.64
C ALA A 156 -42.79 13.99 -41.83
N THR A 157 -42.41 15.12 -42.42
CA THR A 157 -41.54 16.12 -41.76
C THR A 157 -42.20 16.67 -40.51
N SER A 158 -43.50 17.01 -40.54
CA SER A 158 -44.24 17.50 -39.40
C SER A 158 -44.36 16.47 -38.26
N SER A 159 -44.67 15.19 -38.64
CA SER A 159 -44.74 14.07 -37.70
C SER A 159 -43.39 13.85 -37.01
N LEU A 160 -42.29 13.80 -37.79
CA LEU A 160 -40.96 13.64 -37.29
C LEU A 160 -40.49 14.80 -36.43
N GLN A 161 -40.81 16.05 -36.80
CA GLN A 161 -40.50 17.21 -35.97
C GLN A 161 -41.11 17.06 -34.57
N SER A 162 -42.36 16.65 -34.51
CA SER A 162 -43.07 16.41 -33.25
C SER A 162 -42.41 15.30 -32.44
N TYR A 163 -41.93 14.24 -33.10
CA TYR A 163 -41.22 13.13 -32.44
C TYR A 163 -39.85 13.55 -31.94
N TYR A 164 -39.02 14.22 -32.77
CA TYR A 164 -37.66 14.60 -32.42
C TYR A 164 -37.62 15.67 -31.32
N GLU A 165 -38.48 16.70 -31.42
CA GLU A 165 -38.56 17.78 -30.41
C GLU A 165 -39.32 17.32 -29.15
N GLY A 166 -40.18 16.30 -29.24
CA GLY A 166 -40.99 15.76 -28.16
C GLY A 166 -40.33 14.57 -27.44
N PRO A 167 -40.84 13.33 -27.69
CA PRO A 167 -40.40 12.14 -26.91
C PRO A 167 -38.93 11.84 -27.03
N PHE A 168 -38.25 12.01 -28.18
CA PHE A 168 -36.83 11.79 -28.32
C PHE A 168 -35.99 12.74 -27.46
N THR A 169 -36.28 14.04 -27.52
CA THR A 169 -35.60 15.08 -26.70
C THR A 169 -35.89 14.85 -25.20
N ALA A 170 -37.14 14.49 -24.86
CA ALA A 170 -37.52 14.20 -23.49
C ALA A 170 -36.67 13.03 -22.89
N ALA A 171 -36.47 11.98 -23.66
CA ALA A 171 -35.65 10.82 -23.24
C ALA A 171 -34.17 11.19 -23.01
N HIS A 172 -33.63 12.14 -23.77
CA HIS A 172 -32.30 12.71 -23.50
C HIS A 172 -32.27 13.52 -22.20
N ASN A 173 -33.29 14.38 -22.00
CA ASN A 173 -33.36 15.22 -20.82
C ASN A 173 -33.53 14.43 -19.52
N GLU A 174 -34.31 13.34 -19.53
CA GLU A 174 -34.41 12.41 -18.39
C GLU A 174 -33.09 11.85 -17.96
N ARG A 175 -32.13 11.72 -18.88
CA ARG A 175 -30.76 11.27 -18.63
C ARG A 175 -29.78 12.42 -18.37
N SER A 176 -30.29 13.64 -18.17
CA SER A 176 -29.49 14.88 -17.99
C SER A 176 -28.51 15.13 -19.16
N ARG A 177 -28.98 14.83 -20.39
CA ARG A 177 -28.20 14.99 -21.63
C ARG A 177 -28.89 15.95 -22.58
N THR A 178 -28.10 16.72 -23.31
CA THR A 178 -28.61 17.65 -24.32
C THR A 178 -28.40 17.07 -25.71
N VAL A 179 -29.37 17.32 -26.60
CA VAL A 179 -29.30 16.93 -28.01
C VAL A 179 -29.87 18.04 -28.87
N ASP A 180 -29.22 18.34 -29.99
CA ASP A 180 -29.77 19.22 -31.03
C ASP A 180 -30.62 18.41 -32.01
N ALA A 181 -31.83 18.07 -31.58
CA ALA A 181 -32.77 17.26 -32.33
C ALA A 181 -33.15 17.87 -33.69
N ARG A 182 -33.25 19.20 -33.75
CA ARG A 182 -33.58 19.94 -34.99
C ARG A 182 -32.45 19.83 -36.01
N SER A 183 -31.20 19.98 -35.59
CA SER A 183 -30.02 19.82 -36.46
C SER A 183 -29.94 18.40 -37.02
N LEU A 184 -30.23 17.39 -36.20
CA LEU A 184 -30.26 15.99 -36.62
C LEU A 184 -31.33 15.78 -37.70
N LEU A 185 -32.57 16.25 -37.47
CA LEU A 185 -33.66 16.12 -38.43
C LEU A 185 -33.41 16.86 -39.77
N ASN A 186 -32.78 18.03 -39.72
CA ASN A 186 -32.42 18.78 -40.92
C ASN A 186 -31.40 18.04 -41.80
N GLY A 187 -30.59 17.16 -41.22
CA GLY A 187 -29.64 16.31 -41.96
C GLY A 187 -30.27 15.05 -42.58
N VAL A 188 -31.57 14.84 -42.43
CA VAL A 188 -32.30 13.66 -42.98
C VAL A 188 -32.87 13.98 -44.35
N SER A 189 -32.63 13.16 -45.37
CA SER A 189 -33.18 13.31 -46.72
C SER A 189 -34.70 13.08 -46.76
N ASP A 190 -35.38 13.58 -47.79
CA ASP A 190 -36.85 13.41 -47.94
C ASP A 190 -37.25 11.95 -47.98
N GLN A 191 -36.49 11.11 -48.70
CA GLN A 191 -36.69 9.66 -48.76
C GLN A 191 -36.56 9.03 -47.36
N ALA A 192 -35.55 9.45 -46.60
CA ALA A 192 -35.36 8.96 -45.22
C ALA A 192 -36.49 9.46 -44.31
N ARG A 193 -36.99 10.69 -44.48
CA ARG A 193 -38.11 11.21 -43.68
C ARG A 193 -39.39 10.41 -43.84
N VAL A 194 -39.76 10.05 -45.07
CA VAL A 194 -40.97 9.28 -45.28
C VAL A 194 -40.87 7.86 -44.69
N MET A 195 -39.69 7.26 -44.78
CA MET A 195 -39.46 5.94 -44.17
C MET A 195 -39.37 6.01 -42.64
N GLN A 196 -38.74 7.06 -42.09
CA GLN A 196 -38.73 7.28 -40.65
C GLN A 196 -40.10 7.59 -40.05
N ALA A 197 -40.93 8.40 -40.77
CA ALA A 197 -42.27 8.68 -40.31
C ALA A 197 -43.07 7.37 -40.15
N ARG A 198 -43.07 6.52 -41.15
CA ARG A 198 -43.81 5.23 -41.16
C ARG A 198 -43.35 4.27 -40.04
N TYR A 199 -42.04 4.15 -39.80
CA TYR A 199 -41.51 3.15 -38.88
C TYR A 199 -41.13 3.71 -37.48
N ILE A 200 -41.04 5.03 -37.31
CA ILE A 200 -40.67 5.67 -36.05
C ILE A 200 -41.84 6.53 -35.49
N SER A 201 -42.21 7.64 -36.12
CA SER A 201 -43.22 8.53 -35.53
C SER A 201 -44.63 7.98 -35.56
N ASP A 202 -45.01 7.30 -36.63
CA ASP A 202 -46.35 6.71 -36.82
C ASP A 202 -46.43 5.28 -36.22
N ASN A 203 -45.31 4.71 -35.79
CA ASN A 203 -45.29 3.47 -35.06
C ASN A 203 -45.96 3.63 -33.69
N SER A 204 -47.07 2.92 -33.46
CA SER A 204 -47.91 3.04 -32.26
C SER A 204 -47.25 2.53 -30.97
N HIS A 205 -46.17 1.76 -31.07
CA HIS A 205 -45.43 1.29 -29.87
C HIS A 205 -44.68 2.42 -29.20
N PRO A 206 -44.61 2.40 -27.87
CA PRO A 206 -43.90 3.46 -27.14
C PRO A 206 -42.40 3.49 -27.43
N LEU A 207 -41.76 4.60 -27.08
CA LEU A 207 -40.30 4.77 -27.15
C LEU A 207 -39.60 3.60 -26.44
N GLY A 208 -38.55 3.04 -27.05
CA GLY A 208 -37.82 1.86 -26.56
C GLY A 208 -38.53 0.50 -26.84
N GLN A 209 -39.73 0.51 -27.40
CA GLN A 209 -40.48 -0.69 -27.76
C GLN A 209 -40.91 -0.73 -29.26
N LYS A 210 -40.36 0.15 -30.05
CA LYS A 210 -40.72 0.25 -31.47
C LYS A 210 -40.35 -1.01 -32.28
N SER A 211 -39.39 -1.80 -31.78
CA SER A 211 -39.07 -3.14 -32.30
C SER A 211 -40.23 -4.17 -32.23
N ASN A 212 -41.30 -3.88 -31.49
CA ASN A 212 -42.47 -4.76 -31.44
C ASN A 212 -43.40 -4.64 -32.67
N MET A 213 -43.13 -3.65 -33.53
CA MET A 213 -43.86 -3.50 -34.80
C MET A 213 -43.35 -4.48 -35.82
N ASP A 214 -44.09 -5.57 -36.05
CA ASP A 214 -43.74 -6.55 -37.05
C ASP A 214 -43.92 -6.02 -38.48
N GLY A 215 -44.90 -5.13 -38.73
CA GLY A 215 -45.14 -4.42 -39.98
C GLY A 215 -46.00 -3.19 -39.79
N SER A 216 -45.98 -2.26 -40.77
CA SER A 216 -46.85 -1.09 -40.80
C SER A 216 -48.27 -1.49 -41.27
N GLU A 217 -49.25 -0.63 -40.99
CA GLU A 217 -50.64 -0.84 -41.44
C GLU A 217 -50.80 -0.69 -42.97
N GLU A 218 -49.85 -0.02 -43.63
CA GLU A 218 -49.87 0.22 -45.06
C GLU A 218 -49.14 -0.92 -45.81
N ALA A 219 -49.80 -1.43 -46.83
CA ALA A 219 -49.20 -2.45 -47.70
C ALA A 219 -48.15 -1.79 -48.61
N SER A 220 -46.90 -2.32 -48.57
CA SER A 220 -45.81 -1.87 -49.42
C SER A 220 -44.75 -2.97 -49.59
N SER A 221 -43.91 -2.82 -50.61
CA SER A 221 -42.87 -3.81 -50.91
C SER A 221 -41.90 -3.97 -49.73
N TYR A 222 -41.47 -2.87 -49.13
CA TYR A 222 -40.59 -2.90 -47.97
C TYR A 222 -41.28 -3.48 -46.72
N ASN A 223 -42.56 -3.17 -46.52
CA ASN A 223 -43.33 -3.70 -45.40
C ASN A 223 -43.43 -5.24 -45.41
N ASP A 224 -43.71 -5.84 -46.59
CA ASP A 224 -43.78 -7.29 -46.75
C ASP A 224 -42.45 -7.96 -46.45
N LEU A 225 -41.34 -7.37 -46.91
CA LEU A 225 -39.99 -7.83 -46.62
C LEU A 225 -39.61 -7.62 -45.16
N HIS A 226 -39.98 -6.49 -44.55
CA HIS A 226 -39.80 -6.23 -43.15
C HIS A 226 -40.48 -7.31 -42.30
N MET A 227 -41.75 -7.64 -42.55
CA MET A 227 -42.49 -8.69 -41.85
C MET A 227 -41.82 -10.07 -42.02
N MET A 228 -41.23 -10.32 -43.19
CA MET A 228 -40.54 -11.59 -43.46
C MET A 228 -39.31 -11.80 -42.58
N PHE A 229 -38.49 -10.77 -42.36
CA PHE A 229 -37.16 -10.88 -41.70
C PHE A 229 -37.12 -10.35 -40.27
N HIS A 230 -38.03 -9.46 -39.88
CA HIS A 230 -37.90 -8.70 -38.63
C HIS A 230 -37.93 -9.58 -37.40
N ARG A 231 -38.80 -10.58 -37.34
CA ARG A 231 -38.89 -11.47 -36.19
C ARG A 231 -37.62 -12.22 -35.92
N ASP A 232 -36.99 -12.79 -36.94
CA ASP A 232 -35.77 -13.58 -36.79
C ASP A 232 -34.58 -12.67 -36.33
N MET A 233 -34.50 -11.44 -36.85
CA MET A 233 -33.47 -10.48 -36.47
C MET A 233 -33.67 -9.95 -35.06
N ARG A 234 -34.91 -9.72 -34.64
CA ARG A 234 -35.26 -9.32 -33.28
C ARG A 234 -34.92 -10.44 -32.30
N GLU A 235 -35.29 -11.68 -32.58
CA GLU A 235 -34.95 -12.85 -31.76
C GLU A 235 -33.42 -13.04 -31.66
N PHE A 236 -32.67 -12.84 -32.74
CA PHE A 236 -31.21 -12.87 -32.70
C PHE A 236 -30.67 -11.79 -31.77
N LYS A 237 -31.10 -10.53 -31.93
CA LYS A 237 -30.66 -9.39 -31.07
C LYS A 237 -30.92 -9.70 -29.58
N GLU A 238 -32.11 -10.18 -29.25
CA GLU A 238 -32.54 -10.42 -27.87
C GLU A 238 -31.82 -11.63 -27.25
N ASN A 239 -31.72 -12.74 -27.95
CA ASN A 239 -31.11 -13.98 -27.47
C ASN A 239 -29.60 -13.83 -27.23
N PHE A 240 -28.93 -12.98 -27.99
CA PHE A 240 -27.50 -12.73 -27.83
C PHE A 240 -27.17 -11.46 -27.01
N GLY A 241 -28.20 -10.69 -26.56
CA GLY A 241 -28.03 -9.54 -25.67
C GLY A 241 -27.48 -8.29 -26.37
N PHE A 242 -27.69 -8.17 -27.68
CA PHE A 242 -27.36 -6.92 -28.40
C PHE A 242 -28.38 -5.84 -28.15
N SER A 243 -27.92 -4.58 -28.11
CA SER A 243 -28.79 -3.41 -27.93
C SER A 243 -29.55 -3.07 -29.20
N ASP A 244 -28.90 -3.19 -30.36
CA ASP A 244 -29.54 -3.09 -31.68
C ASP A 244 -28.77 -3.87 -32.75
N LEU A 245 -29.42 -4.02 -33.93
CA LEU A 245 -28.88 -4.69 -35.12
C LEU A 245 -29.27 -3.84 -36.34
N TYR A 246 -28.30 -3.58 -37.21
CA TYR A 246 -28.46 -2.78 -38.41
C TYR A 246 -28.01 -3.54 -39.67
N LEU A 247 -28.74 -3.36 -40.78
CA LEU A 247 -28.31 -3.69 -42.12
C LEU A 247 -28.12 -2.40 -42.91
N VAL A 248 -26.89 -2.22 -43.38
CA VAL A 248 -26.49 -0.99 -44.09
C VAL A 248 -26.12 -1.34 -45.54
N ASN A 249 -26.73 -0.62 -46.49
CA ASN A 249 -26.39 -0.76 -47.88
C ASN A 249 -24.95 -0.31 -48.16
N GLY A 250 -24.20 -1.07 -48.94
CA GLY A 250 -22.77 -0.82 -49.17
C GLY A 250 -22.51 0.30 -50.17
N GLU A 251 -23.43 0.60 -51.07
CA GLU A 251 -23.27 1.61 -52.12
C GLU A 251 -23.63 2.99 -51.58
N SER A 252 -24.84 3.15 -51.01
CA SER A 252 -25.35 4.40 -50.51
C SER A 252 -24.92 4.74 -49.07
N GLY A 253 -24.65 3.71 -48.27
CA GLY A 253 -24.43 3.82 -46.83
C GLY A 253 -25.72 3.94 -46.02
N ASP A 254 -26.89 3.76 -46.63
CA ASP A 254 -28.17 3.90 -45.93
C ASP A 254 -28.43 2.75 -44.97
N VAL A 255 -28.92 3.07 -43.78
CA VAL A 255 -29.41 2.10 -42.81
C VAL A 255 -30.80 1.60 -43.30
N VAL A 256 -30.82 0.63 -44.19
CA VAL A 256 -32.06 0.13 -44.78
C VAL A 256 -32.88 -0.69 -43.80
N TYR A 257 -32.28 -1.10 -42.69
CA TYR A 257 -32.97 -1.84 -41.64
C TYR A 257 -32.29 -1.65 -40.29
N SER A 258 -33.07 -1.42 -39.22
CA SER A 258 -32.68 -1.61 -37.84
C SER A 258 -33.75 -2.33 -37.05
N VAL A 259 -33.40 -3.02 -35.94
CA VAL A 259 -34.41 -3.68 -35.10
C VAL A 259 -35.19 -2.68 -34.29
N ASN A 260 -34.50 -1.75 -33.61
CA ASN A 260 -35.15 -0.81 -32.69
C ASN A 260 -35.91 0.32 -33.35
N LYS A 261 -35.61 0.65 -34.62
CA LYS A 261 -36.19 1.80 -35.29
C LYS A 261 -35.94 3.12 -34.56
N ASP A 262 -34.66 3.34 -34.17
CA ASP A 262 -34.22 4.62 -33.66
C ASP A 262 -33.95 5.61 -34.82
N ILE A 263 -33.62 6.87 -34.52
CA ILE A 263 -33.52 7.95 -35.51
C ILE A 263 -32.38 7.81 -36.52
N ASP A 264 -31.50 6.84 -36.39
CA ASP A 264 -30.49 6.45 -37.37
C ASP A 264 -31.03 5.56 -38.48
N PHE A 265 -32.18 4.93 -38.29
CA PHE A 265 -32.88 4.17 -39.34
C PHE A 265 -33.15 5.09 -40.53
N ALA A 266 -33.00 4.55 -41.74
CA ALA A 266 -33.16 5.22 -43.03
C ALA A 266 -32.12 6.34 -43.32
N THR A 267 -31.18 6.66 -42.43
CA THR A 267 -30.15 7.67 -42.69
C THR A 267 -28.92 7.05 -43.35
N SER A 268 -28.18 7.87 -44.11
CA SER A 268 -26.89 7.46 -44.66
C SER A 268 -25.76 7.61 -43.65
N LEU A 269 -24.98 6.51 -43.47
CA LEU A 269 -23.74 6.51 -42.68
C LEU A 269 -22.54 6.98 -43.50
N SER A 270 -22.70 7.24 -44.79
CA SER A 270 -21.67 7.88 -45.61
C SER A 270 -21.74 9.40 -45.56
N GLU A 271 -22.93 10.00 -45.70
CA GLU A 271 -23.12 11.44 -45.86
C GLU A 271 -24.13 12.07 -44.87
N GLY A 272 -24.95 11.25 -44.22
CA GLY A 272 -26.03 11.73 -43.34
C GLY A 272 -25.56 12.17 -41.95
N PRO A 273 -26.51 12.50 -41.05
CA PRO A 273 -26.21 13.10 -39.75
C PRO A 273 -25.37 12.24 -38.82
N PHE A 274 -25.29 10.94 -39.09
CA PHE A 274 -24.50 9.99 -38.26
C PHE A 274 -23.22 9.51 -38.93
N SER A 275 -22.82 10.07 -40.09
CA SER A 275 -21.59 9.66 -40.81
C SER A 275 -20.29 9.80 -40.01
N SER A 276 -20.17 10.85 -39.19
CA SER A 276 -19.01 11.05 -38.31
C SER A 276 -19.16 10.39 -36.92
N SER A 277 -20.32 9.81 -36.64
CA SER A 277 -20.62 9.15 -35.36
C SER A 277 -19.95 7.76 -35.24
N PRO A 278 -20.00 7.10 -34.07
CA PRO A 278 -19.40 5.77 -33.90
C PRO A 278 -19.91 4.73 -34.92
N ILE A 279 -21.21 4.72 -35.23
CA ILE A 279 -21.78 3.78 -36.22
C ILE A 279 -21.31 4.10 -37.64
N GLY A 280 -21.17 5.39 -38.01
CA GLY A 280 -20.61 5.79 -39.31
C GLY A 280 -19.16 5.34 -39.46
N ARG A 281 -18.33 5.54 -38.41
CA ARG A 281 -16.95 5.09 -38.43
C ARG A 281 -16.81 3.57 -38.56
N VAL A 282 -17.59 2.77 -37.82
CA VAL A 282 -17.52 1.31 -37.92
C VAL A 282 -17.97 0.80 -39.28
N PHE A 283 -19.00 1.45 -39.88
CA PHE A 283 -19.44 1.16 -41.26
C PHE A 283 -18.33 1.40 -42.28
N GLN A 284 -17.72 2.60 -42.28
CA GLN A 284 -16.63 2.98 -43.18
C GLN A 284 -15.44 2.03 -43.05
N GLN A 285 -15.05 1.67 -41.83
CA GLN A 285 -13.98 0.73 -41.59
C GLN A 285 -14.31 -0.67 -42.05
N ALA A 286 -15.57 -1.13 -41.91
CA ALA A 286 -16.01 -2.44 -42.40
C ALA A 286 -16.01 -2.49 -43.91
N MET A 287 -16.43 -1.43 -44.58
CA MET A 287 -16.36 -1.33 -46.08
C MET A 287 -14.92 -1.28 -46.59
N ALA A 288 -13.98 -0.78 -45.81
CA ALA A 288 -12.55 -0.70 -46.13
C ALA A 288 -11.73 -1.96 -45.81
N LEU A 289 -12.36 -3.02 -45.23
CA LEU A 289 -11.65 -4.27 -44.95
C LEU A 289 -11.11 -4.88 -46.25
N GLU A 290 -9.88 -5.40 -46.21
CA GLU A 290 -9.25 -6.06 -47.34
C GLU A 290 -9.95 -7.36 -47.73
N PHE A 291 -10.52 -8.08 -46.76
CA PHE A 291 -11.17 -9.37 -46.92
C PHE A 291 -12.68 -9.27 -46.75
N ASP A 292 -13.42 -10.08 -47.49
CA ASP A 292 -14.87 -10.18 -47.42
C ASP A 292 -15.38 -10.86 -46.11
N ARG A 293 -14.49 -11.40 -45.32
CA ARG A 293 -14.75 -11.94 -43.99
C ARG A 293 -13.83 -11.31 -42.97
N GLY A 294 -14.41 -10.81 -41.92
CA GLY A 294 -13.70 -10.15 -40.85
C GLY A 294 -14.66 -9.26 -40.06
N PHE A 295 -14.10 -8.59 -39.11
CA PHE A 295 -14.86 -7.62 -38.31
C PHE A 295 -14.03 -6.36 -38.06
N VAL A 296 -14.71 -5.29 -37.76
CA VAL A 296 -14.19 -4.08 -37.15
C VAL A 296 -15.02 -3.74 -35.93
N GLN A 297 -14.40 -3.07 -34.98
CA GLN A 297 -15.05 -2.64 -33.74
C GLN A 297 -14.61 -1.25 -33.39
N VAL A 298 -15.52 -0.43 -32.88
CA VAL A 298 -15.22 0.89 -32.30
C VAL A 298 -15.49 0.86 -30.80
N ASP A 299 -14.68 1.64 -30.07
CA ASP A 299 -14.72 1.67 -28.62
C ASP A 299 -15.98 2.40 -28.10
N THR A 300 -16.26 2.18 -26.83
CA THR A 300 -17.37 2.80 -26.09
C THR A 300 -17.41 4.31 -26.29
N SER A 301 -18.57 4.79 -26.68
CA SER A 301 -18.81 6.23 -26.83
C SER A 301 -20.28 6.56 -26.70
N ARG A 302 -20.61 7.82 -26.44
CA ARG A 302 -21.99 8.29 -26.40
C ARG A 302 -22.60 8.29 -27.78
N TYR A 303 -23.84 7.82 -27.86
CA TYR A 303 -24.55 7.72 -29.11
C TYR A 303 -25.94 8.36 -29.04
N ALA A 304 -26.16 9.40 -29.85
CA ALA A 304 -27.40 10.18 -29.80
C ALA A 304 -28.66 9.37 -30.09
N PRO A 305 -28.72 8.50 -31.14
CA PRO A 305 -29.91 7.68 -31.38
C PRO A 305 -30.28 6.77 -30.21
N ALA A 306 -29.30 6.29 -29.45
CA ALA A 306 -29.51 5.55 -28.21
C ALA A 306 -29.67 6.47 -26.99
N TYR A 307 -30.29 7.62 -27.15
CA TYR A 307 -30.57 8.60 -26.09
C TYR A 307 -29.33 9.06 -25.32
N GLY A 308 -28.17 9.11 -26.01
CA GLY A 308 -26.87 9.46 -25.44
C GLY A 308 -26.28 8.38 -24.53
N GLU A 309 -26.78 7.16 -24.52
CA GLU A 309 -26.17 6.05 -23.78
C GLU A 309 -24.76 5.71 -24.31
N LEU A 310 -23.96 5.09 -23.46
CA LEU A 310 -22.64 4.60 -23.80
C LEU A 310 -22.75 3.22 -24.46
N VAL A 311 -22.37 3.15 -25.72
CA VAL A 311 -22.50 1.93 -26.54
C VAL A 311 -21.22 1.65 -27.32
N ASN A 312 -21.11 0.41 -27.77
CA ASN A 312 -20.06 -0.08 -28.67
C ASN A 312 -20.70 -0.57 -29.95
N PHE A 313 -19.93 -0.56 -31.04
CA PHE A 313 -20.36 -1.14 -32.31
C PHE A 313 -19.32 -2.12 -32.82
N VAL A 314 -19.79 -3.24 -33.34
CA VAL A 314 -19.00 -4.21 -34.08
C VAL A 314 -19.69 -4.46 -35.43
N ALA A 315 -18.91 -4.52 -36.49
CA ALA A 315 -19.43 -4.65 -37.83
C ALA A 315 -18.68 -5.70 -38.64
N SER A 316 -19.39 -6.32 -39.57
CA SER A 316 -18.85 -7.30 -40.53
C SER A 316 -19.48 -7.11 -41.88
N PRO A 317 -18.71 -7.23 -42.99
CA PRO A 317 -19.23 -7.17 -44.35
C PRO A 317 -20.28 -8.28 -44.64
N ILE A 318 -21.28 -7.95 -45.45
CA ILE A 318 -22.26 -8.88 -45.98
C ILE A 318 -21.91 -9.13 -47.43
N VAL A 319 -21.79 -10.43 -47.82
CA VAL A 319 -21.49 -10.83 -49.19
C VAL A 319 -22.68 -11.60 -49.76
N SER A 320 -23.12 -11.20 -50.92
CA SER A 320 -24.18 -11.89 -51.68
C SER A 320 -23.76 -12.03 -53.13
N GLY A 321 -23.92 -13.21 -53.72
CA GLY A 321 -23.51 -13.46 -55.10
C GLY A 321 -22.00 -13.34 -55.39
N GLY A 322 -21.15 -13.25 -54.35
CA GLY A 322 -19.73 -13.05 -54.48
C GLY A 322 -19.29 -11.59 -54.43
N GLU A 323 -20.22 -10.67 -54.23
CA GLU A 323 -19.98 -9.23 -54.10
C GLU A 323 -20.32 -8.72 -52.69
N ARG A 324 -19.61 -7.74 -52.20
CA ARG A 324 -19.90 -7.08 -50.93
C ARG A 324 -21.08 -6.13 -51.13
N VAL A 325 -22.24 -6.51 -50.59
CA VAL A 325 -23.52 -5.76 -50.76
C VAL A 325 -23.78 -4.77 -49.63
N GLY A 326 -23.05 -4.86 -48.54
CA GLY A 326 -23.16 -3.94 -47.41
C GLY A 326 -22.56 -4.50 -46.13
N VAL A 327 -23.09 -4.04 -44.99
CA VAL A 327 -22.52 -4.27 -43.64
C VAL A 327 -23.62 -4.65 -42.66
N LEU A 328 -23.37 -5.67 -41.85
CA LEU A 328 -24.10 -5.94 -40.62
C LEU A 328 -23.38 -5.21 -39.49
N ILE A 329 -24.12 -4.41 -38.71
CA ILE A 329 -23.62 -3.75 -37.52
C ILE A 329 -24.43 -4.22 -36.32
N LEU A 330 -23.74 -4.58 -35.23
CA LEU A 330 -24.34 -4.91 -33.94
C LEU A 330 -23.93 -3.86 -32.89
N GLN A 331 -24.91 -3.34 -32.16
CA GLN A 331 -24.72 -2.43 -31.04
C GLN A 331 -24.80 -3.20 -29.74
N PHE A 332 -23.88 -2.94 -28.81
CA PHE A 332 -23.89 -3.58 -27.49
C PHE A 332 -23.41 -2.63 -26.38
N LYS A 333 -23.80 -2.92 -25.13
CA LYS A 333 -23.40 -2.19 -23.92
C LYS A 333 -22.32 -2.95 -23.15
N GLN A 334 -21.74 -2.30 -22.14
CA GLN A 334 -20.70 -2.86 -21.28
C GLN A 334 -21.27 -3.67 -20.08
N ASP A 335 -22.57 -3.92 -20.00
CA ASP A 335 -23.23 -4.52 -18.83
C ASP A 335 -22.56 -5.83 -18.39
N GLN A 336 -22.27 -6.75 -19.30
CA GLN A 336 -21.58 -8.00 -18.98
C GLN A 336 -20.14 -7.80 -18.52
N ILE A 337 -19.45 -6.77 -19.02
CA ILE A 337 -18.11 -6.41 -18.56
C ILE A 337 -18.18 -5.86 -17.15
N ILE A 338 -19.17 -5.00 -16.86
CA ILE A 338 -19.41 -4.47 -15.52
C ILE A 338 -19.66 -5.62 -14.53
N ASP A 339 -20.50 -6.60 -14.89
CA ASP A 339 -20.78 -7.79 -14.07
C ASP A 339 -19.52 -8.64 -13.83
N ILE A 340 -18.74 -8.90 -14.88
CA ILE A 340 -17.46 -9.60 -14.76
C ILE A 340 -16.55 -8.87 -13.77
N MET A 341 -16.44 -7.56 -13.87
CA MET A 341 -15.54 -6.76 -13.05
C MET A 341 -16.05 -6.56 -11.61
N ALA A 342 -17.35 -6.58 -11.39
CA ALA A 342 -17.98 -6.41 -10.06
C ALA A 342 -17.74 -7.61 -9.12
N ASP A 343 -17.46 -8.80 -9.66
CA ASP A 343 -17.10 -9.94 -8.83
C ASP A 343 -15.71 -9.75 -8.19
N THR A 344 -15.69 -9.46 -6.91
CA THR A 344 -14.49 -9.26 -6.08
C THR A 344 -14.26 -10.40 -5.09
N SER A 345 -14.81 -11.58 -5.37
CA SER A 345 -14.68 -12.76 -4.51
C SER A 345 -13.22 -13.02 -4.15
N GLY A 346 -12.96 -13.09 -2.86
CA GLY A 346 -11.62 -13.33 -2.32
C GLY A 346 -10.67 -12.12 -2.37
N MET A 347 -11.09 -10.92 -2.77
CA MET A 347 -10.21 -9.75 -2.87
C MET A 347 -10.16 -8.88 -1.59
N GLY A 348 -10.88 -9.26 -0.54
CA GLY A 348 -10.90 -8.51 0.72
C GLY A 348 -11.82 -7.28 0.69
N GLU A 349 -11.57 -6.34 1.61
CA GLU A 349 -12.43 -5.16 1.80
C GLU A 349 -12.15 -4.04 0.78
N THR A 350 -10.90 -3.84 0.41
CA THR A 350 -10.47 -2.76 -0.51
C THR A 350 -10.04 -3.27 -1.88
N GLY A 351 -10.06 -4.60 -2.07
CA GLY A 351 -9.70 -5.21 -3.33
C GLY A 351 -10.77 -4.96 -4.41
N GLU A 352 -10.36 -4.51 -5.59
CA GLU A 352 -11.23 -4.33 -6.74
C GLU A 352 -10.52 -4.60 -8.06
N THR A 353 -11.31 -4.85 -9.10
CA THR A 353 -10.81 -4.87 -10.48
C THR A 353 -11.49 -3.77 -11.28
N ILE A 354 -10.71 -3.04 -12.08
CA ILE A 354 -11.20 -2.00 -12.98
C ILE A 354 -10.65 -2.18 -14.38
N LEU A 355 -11.45 -1.79 -15.36
CA LEU A 355 -11.10 -1.80 -16.77
C LEU A 355 -11.10 -0.36 -17.30
N VAL A 356 -10.02 0.03 -17.99
CA VAL A 356 -9.76 1.41 -18.43
C VAL A 356 -9.46 1.41 -19.92
N GLY A 357 -10.10 2.29 -20.67
CA GLY A 357 -9.93 2.42 -22.12
C GLY A 357 -8.69 3.23 -22.54
N PRO A 358 -8.43 3.34 -23.86
CA PRO A 358 -7.27 4.08 -24.39
C PRO A 358 -7.33 5.59 -24.14
N ASP A 359 -8.50 6.12 -23.80
CA ASP A 359 -8.75 7.51 -23.39
C ASP A 359 -8.57 7.73 -21.88
N TYR A 360 -8.14 6.70 -21.15
CA TYR A 360 -8.01 6.63 -19.69
C TYR A 360 -9.34 6.71 -18.92
N LEU A 361 -10.48 6.63 -19.61
CA LEU A 361 -11.80 6.58 -18.97
C LEU A 361 -12.19 5.14 -18.62
N MET A 362 -13.10 5.03 -17.67
CA MET A 362 -13.56 3.73 -17.18
C MET A 362 -14.30 2.94 -18.26
N ARG A 363 -14.10 1.63 -18.27
CA ARG A 363 -14.87 0.64 -19.04
C ARG A 363 -15.59 -0.36 -18.14
N SER A 364 -15.48 -0.16 -16.85
CA SER A 364 -16.22 -0.84 -15.77
C SER A 364 -16.43 0.13 -14.62
N ASP A 365 -17.16 -0.27 -13.60
CA ASP A 365 -17.40 0.57 -12.42
C ASP A 365 -16.38 0.26 -11.31
N SER A 366 -15.86 1.32 -10.65
CA SER A 366 -15.18 1.18 -9.36
C SER A 366 -16.19 0.87 -8.27
N ARG A 367 -15.84 -0.07 -7.40
CA ARG A 367 -16.59 -0.36 -6.19
C ARG A 367 -16.35 0.67 -5.09
N LEU A 368 -15.13 1.20 -5.03
CA LEU A 368 -14.63 2.03 -3.93
C LEU A 368 -14.86 3.51 -4.14
N GLU A 369 -14.91 3.97 -5.39
CA GLU A 369 -15.14 5.38 -5.73
C GLU A 369 -16.13 5.48 -6.91
N LYS A 370 -17.39 5.80 -6.61
CA LYS A 370 -18.47 5.84 -7.58
C LYS A 370 -18.79 7.25 -8.07
N GLN A 371 -18.26 8.29 -7.44
CA GLN A 371 -18.60 9.68 -7.80
C GLN A 371 -18.10 10.02 -9.21
N PHE A 372 -16.87 9.62 -9.57
CA PHE A 372 -16.26 9.90 -10.86
C PHE A 372 -15.79 8.67 -11.62
N HIS A 373 -15.60 7.52 -10.95
CA HIS A 373 -14.98 6.34 -11.52
C HIS A 373 -15.97 5.17 -11.74
N THR A 374 -17.17 5.47 -12.20
CA THR A 374 -18.04 4.51 -12.90
C THR A 374 -17.92 4.72 -14.40
N LEU A 375 -18.37 3.77 -15.22
CA LEU A 375 -18.42 3.93 -16.66
C LEU A 375 -19.14 5.27 -17.02
N GLU A 376 -20.34 5.46 -16.52
CA GLU A 376 -21.16 6.64 -16.82
C GLU A 376 -20.54 7.95 -16.31
N ASN A 377 -20.07 7.97 -15.06
CA ASN A 377 -19.57 9.19 -14.43
C ASN A 377 -18.22 9.64 -14.99
N SER A 378 -17.36 8.70 -15.41
CA SER A 378 -16.08 9.01 -16.01
C SER A 378 -16.24 9.70 -17.38
N PHE A 379 -17.22 9.27 -18.18
CA PHE A 379 -17.55 9.92 -19.46
C PHE A 379 -18.30 11.24 -19.28
N SER A 380 -19.04 11.39 -18.19
CA SER A 380 -19.74 12.67 -17.86
C SER A 380 -18.76 13.72 -17.31
N ASN A 381 -17.68 13.30 -16.64
CA ASN A 381 -16.69 14.15 -16.00
C ASN A 381 -15.26 13.71 -16.37
N PRO A 382 -14.83 13.81 -17.64
CA PRO A 382 -13.58 13.22 -18.10
C PRO A 382 -12.33 13.67 -17.33
N GLU A 383 -12.29 14.95 -16.94
CA GLU A 383 -11.12 15.48 -16.22
C GLU A 383 -10.92 14.87 -14.82
N GLN A 384 -12.01 14.45 -14.17
CA GLN A 384 -11.99 13.86 -12.84
C GLN A 384 -12.09 12.34 -12.88
N GLY A 385 -12.65 11.79 -13.95
CA GLY A 385 -12.89 10.36 -14.12
C GLY A 385 -11.76 9.58 -14.79
N LYS A 386 -10.66 10.24 -15.17
CA LYS A 386 -9.50 9.58 -15.75
C LYS A 386 -8.74 8.76 -14.72
N VAL A 387 -8.34 7.57 -15.13
CA VAL A 387 -7.41 6.69 -14.38
C VAL A 387 -6.02 6.84 -14.97
N ASP A 388 -5.42 8.00 -14.74
CA ASP A 388 -4.08 8.37 -15.24
C ASP A 388 -3.00 7.94 -14.24
N THR A 389 -2.56 6.69 -14.36
CA THR A 389 -1.54 6.09 -13.49
C THR A 389 -0.42 5.44 -14.30
N ALA A 390 0.75 5.28 -13.69
CA ALA A 390 1.87 4.58 -14.33
C ALA A 390 1.52 3.16 -14.80
N ALA A 391 0.61 2.48 -14.09
CA ALA A 391 0.12 1.15 -14.43
C ALA A 391 -0.75 1.18 -15.70
N THR A 392 -1.68 2.14 -15.81
CA THR A 392 -2.52 2.30 -17.01
C THR A 392 -1.70 2.66 -18.24
N HIS A 393 -0.73 3.57 -18.12
CA HIS A 393 0.21 3.89 -19.21
C HIS A 393 1.02 2.67 -19.64
N SER A 394 1.55 1.90 -18.70
CA SER A 394 2.31 0.70 -19.01
C SER A 394 1.48 -0.34 -19.79
N ALA A 395 0.21 -0.55 -19.39
CA ALA A 395 -0.66 -1.49 -20.06
C ALA A 395 -1.12 -1.00 -21.43
N ILE A 396 -1.58 0.25 -21.56
CA ILE A 396 -2.17 0.78 -22.79
C ILE A 396 -1.11 1.11 -23.83
N GLU A 397 -0.11 1.91 -23.45
CA GLU A 397 0.87 2.45 -24.41
C GLU A 397 2.01 1.48 -24.68
N ARG A 398 2.56 0.87 -23.61
CA ARG A 398 3.72 -0.01 -23.70
C ARG A 398 3.35 -1.48 -23.92
N LYS A 399 2.07 -1.84 -23.82
CA LYS A 399 1.58 -3.22 -23.91
C LYS A 399 2.24 -4.16 -22.90
N GLN A 400 2.60 -3.64 -21.72
CA GLN A 400 3.28 -4.38 -20.67
C GLN A 400 2.32 -4.78 -19.56
N GLN A 401 2.57 -5.92 -18.96
CA GLN A 401 1.94 -6.35 -17.72
C GLN A 401 2.95 -6.27 -16.58
N GLY A 402 2.46 -6.13 -15.36
CA GLY A 402 3.33 -6.07 -14.20
C GLY A 402 2.57 -5.95 -12.89
N THR A 403 3.35 -5.80 -11.83
CA THR A 403 2.89 -5.50 -10.46
C THR A 403 3.69 -4.33 -9.93
N SER A 404 3.08 -3.48 -9.16
CA SER A 404 3.76 -2.34 -8.52
C SER A 404 2.96 -1.79 -7.35
N VAL A 405 3.59 -0.91 -6.58
CA VAL A 405 2.90 -0.06 -5.60
C VAL A 405 2.72 1.31 -6.23
N VAL A 406 1.47 1.77 -6.35
CA VAL A 406 1.14 3.06 -6.95
C VAL A 406 0.24 3.87 -6.01
N THR A 407 0.22 5.19 -6.20
CA THR A 407 -0.86 6.02 -5.68
C THR A 407 -1.99 5.99 -6.71
N ASP A 408 -3.15 5.48 -6.33
CA ASP A 408 -4.29 5.37 -7.23
C ASP A 408 -5.07 6.70 -7.37
N TYR A 409 -6.12 6.70 -8.18
CA TYR A 409 -6.99 7.87 -8.41
C TYR A 409 -7.69 8.39 -7.14
N ARG A 410 -7.85 7.56 -6.08
CA ARG A 410 -8.33 7.98 -4.75
C ARG A 410 -7.24 8.65 -3.91
N LYS A 411 -6.01 8.76 -4.43
CA LYS A 411 -4.79 9.22 -3.72
C LYS A 411 -4.39 8.30 -2.57
N VAL A 412 -4.76 7.01 -2.64
CA VAL A 412 -4.39 5.97 -1.69
C VAL A 412 -3.24 5.14 -2.28
N ARG A 413 -2.28 4.76 -1.46
CA ARG A 413 -1.21 3.82 -1.85
C ARG A 413 -1.81 2.42 -1.98
N THR A 414 -1.68 1.83 -3.14
CA THR A 414 -2.26 0.52 -3.49
C THR A 414 -1.23 -0.42 -4.11
N LEU A 415 -1.34 -1.69 -3.78
CA LEU A 415 -0.77 -2.76 -4.59
C LEU A 415 -1.62 -2.93 -5.84
N ILE A 416 -1.00 -2.95 -7.01
CA ILE A 416 -1.67 -3.11 -8.29
C ILE A 416 -1.00 -4.19 -9.13
N SER A 417 -1.82 -5.02 -9.76
CA SER A 417 -1.43 -5.94 -10.82
C SER A 417 -2.17 -5.55 -12.08
N TYR A 418 -1.45 -5.17 -13.13
CA TYR A 418 -2.01 -4.63 -14.38
C TYR A 418 -1.61 -5.46 -15.59
N THR A 419 -2.45 -5.45 -16.63
CA THR A 419 -2.19 -6.13 -17.91
C THR A 419 -2.95 -5.47 -19.06
N PRO A 420 -2.37 -5.43 -20.27
CA PRO A 420 -3.12 -5.07 -21.46
C PRO A 420 -4.14 -6.16 -21.80
N VAL A 421 -5.32 -5.73 -22.27
CA VAL A 421 -6.37 -6.57 -22.87
C VAL A 421 -6.67 -5.99 -24.23
N GLU A 422 -6.33 -6.71 -25.29
CA GLU A 422 -6.69 -6.32 -26.65
C GLU A 422 -8.11 -6.76 -26.92
N VAL A 423 -9.04 -5.82 -27.00
CA VAL A 423 -10.47 -6.06 -27.18
C VAL A 423 -10.88 -6.09 -28.65
N ALA A 424 -10.09 -5.43 -29.52
CA ALA A 424 -10.18 -5.49 -30.96
C ALA A 424 -8.85 -4.99 -31.55
N PRO A 425 -8.56 -5.22 -32.84
CA PRO A 425 -7.37 -4.68 -33.48
C PRO A 425 -7.25 -3.16 -33.28
N GLY A 426 -6.19 -2.72 -32.61
CA GLY A 426 -5.93 -1.32 -32.31
C GLY A 426 -6.65 -0.77 -31.06
N ILE A 427 -7.49 -1.53 -30.38
CA ILE A 427 -8.15 -1.12 -29.14
C ILE A 427 -7.65 -1.97 -27.98
N THR A 428 -6.86 -1.33 -27.10
CA THR A 428 -6.30 -1.99 -25.91
C THR A 428 -6.80 -1.32 -24.65
N TYR A 429 -7.33 -2.10 -23.74
CA TYR A 429 -7.72 -1.68 -22.41
C TYR A 429 -6.64 -2.02 -21.39
N SER A 430 -6.58 -1.29 -20.30
CA SER A 430 -5.83 -1.66 -19.10
C SER A 430 -6.76 -2.36 -18.12
N LEU A 431 -6.47 -3.61 -17.81
CA LEU A 431 -7.11 -4.34 -16.71
C LEU A 431 -6.21 -4.22 -15.47
N ASN A 432 -6.76 -3.67 -14.41
CA ASN A 432 -6.08 -3.45 -13.14
C ASN A 432 -6.80 -4.19 -12.02
N ALA A 433 -6.10 -5.10 -11.35
CA ALA A 433 -6.51 -5.70 -10.08
C ALA A 433 -5.70 -5.03 -8.97
N LYS A 434 -6.34 -4.40 -8.00
CA LYS A 434 -5.68 -3.62 -6.96
C LYS A 434 -6.30 -3.82 -5.59
N MET A 435 -5.52 -3.49 -4.55
CA MET A 435 -5.93 -3.53 -3.14
C MET A 435 -5.11 -2.48 -2.38
N ASP A 436 -5.67 -1.91 -1.33
CA ASP A 436 -4.95 -0.92 -0.52
C ASP A 436 -3.75 -1.55 0.15
N LEU A 437 -2.63 -0.81 0.17
CA LEU A 437 -1.38 -1.28 0.75
C LEU A 437 -1.56 -1.70 2.22
N ALA A 438 -2.33 -0.91 2.98
CA ALA A 438 -2.63 -1.21 4.37
C ALA A 438 -3.31 -2.58 4.53
N GLU A 439 -4.30 -2.92 3.72
CA GLU A 439 -4.99 -4.21 3.80
C GLU A 439 -4.05 -5.37 3.43
N ALA A 440 -3.21 -5.18 2.42
CA ALA A 440 -2.28 -6.22 1.96
C ALA A 440 -1.29 -6.66 3.05
N PHE A 441 -0.87 -5.72 3.91
CA PHE A 441 0.13 -5.97 4.96
C PHE A 441 -0.46 -6.24 6.34
N ILE A 442 -1.76 -6.00 6.57
CA ILE A 442 -2.40 -6.15 7.89
C ILE A 442 -3.36 -7.33 7.88
N PRO A 443 -2.87 -8.58 7.99
CA PRO A 443 -3.73 -9.74 7.98
C PRO A 443 -4.59 -9.79 9.26
N ARG A 444 -5.90 -9.88 9.06
CA ARG A 444 -6.85 -10.22 10.10
C ARG A 444 -7.36 -11.64 9.84
N LEU A 445 -7.42 -12.44 10.90
CA LEU A 445 -8.12 -13.72 10.83
C LEU A 445 -9.61 -13.47 11.02
N ASP A 446 -10.46 -14.17 10.29
CA ASP A 446 -11.92 -14.05 10.40
C ASP A 446 -12.38 -14.23 11.85
N GLY A 447 -13.10 -13.25 12.37
CA GLY A 447 -13.61 -13.25 13.75
C GLY A 447 -12.67 -12.65 14.81
N ASP A 448 -11.46 -12.24 14.45
CA ASP A 448 -10.53 -11.59 15.37
C ASP A 448 -10.74 -10.06 15.43
N SER A 449 -10.79 -9.52 16.64
CA SER A 449 -10.81 -8.06 16.86
C SER A 449 -9.45 -7.40 16.70
N LYS A 450 -8.36 -8.16 16.82
CA LYS A 450 -6.97 -7.71 16.73
C LYS A 450 -6.29 -8.29 15.50
N ASP A 451 -5.52 -7.46 14.81
CA ASP A 451 -4.67 -7.91 13.71
C ASP A 451 -3.39 -8.64 14.20
N TYR A 452 -2.61 -9.13 13.26
CA TYR A 452 -1.37 -9.87 13.54
C TYR A 452 -0.36 -9.04 14.35
N TYR A 453 -0.15 -7.76 13.99
CA TYR A 453 0.87 -6.92 14.63
C TYR A 453 0.46 -6.47 16.03
N GLN A 454 -0.83 -6.22 16.27
CA GLN A 454 -1.36 -5.99 17.61
C GLN A 454 -1.08 -7.16 18.55
N LYS A 455 -1.35 -8.40 18.08
CA LYS A 455 -1.05 -9.61 18.86
C LYS A 455 0.45 -9.79 19.07
N TYR A 456 1.25 -9.43 18.07
CA TYR A 456 2.69 -9.56 18.12
C TYR A 456 3.30 -8.66 19.21
N ILE A 457 2.99 -7.37 19.20
CA ILE A 457 3.55 -6.45 20.20
C ILE A 457 3.10 -6.78 21.62
N GLU A 458 1.85 -7.20 21.82
CA GLU A 458 1.35 -7.63 23.13
C GLU A 458 2.10 -8.87 23.63
N ARG A 459 2.40 -9.83 22.76
CA ARG A 459 3.09 -11.07 23.12
C ARG A 459 4.56 -10.83 23.47
N TYR A 460 5.24 -9.95 22.74
CA TYR A 460 6.69 -9.74 22.87
C TYR A 460 7.05 -8.48 23.66
N GLY A 461 6.06 -7.72 24.14
CA GLY A 461 6.25 -6.59 25.03
C GLY A 461 6.84 -5.35 24.36
N TYR A 462 6.43 -5.04 23.13
CA TYR A 462 6.74 -3.77 22.49
C TYR A 462 5.66 -2.73 22.78
N TYR A 463 6.00 -1.44 22.73
CA TYR A 463 5.04 -0.37 22.92
C TYR A 463 4.23 -0.10 21.65
N ASP A 464 4.90 0.03 20.49
CA ASP A 464 4.26 0.23 19.19
C ASP A 464 5.04 -0.48 18.07
N LEU A 465 4.36 -0.65 16.93
CA LEU A 465 4.91 -1.17 15.69
C LEU A 465 4.44 -0.28 14.54
N PHE A 466 5.37 0.11 13.68
CA PHE A 466 5.13 0.95 12.52
C PHE A 466 5.45 0.23 11.22
N LEU A 467 4.58 0.39 10.22
CA LEU A 467 4.89 0.09 8.83
C LEU A 467 4.96 1.42 8.07
N ILE A 468 6.10 1.67 7.44
CA ILE A 468 6.45 2.96 6.87
C ILE A 468 6.79 2.78 5.39
N ASN A 469 6.12 3.53 4.53
CA ASN A 469 6.41 3.54 3.08
C ASN A 469 7.84 4.05 2.80
N PRO A 470 8.40 3.75 1.61
CA PRO A 470 9.72 4.24 1.22
C PRO A 470 9.87 5.77 1.20
N ASP A 471 8.76 6.50 1.01
CA ASP A 471 8.70 7.97 1.04
C ASP A 471 8.58 8.56 2.46
N GLY A 472 8.55 7.70 3.49
CA GLY A 472 8.46 8.08 4.89
C GLY A 472 7.04 8.17 5.45
N TYR A 473 6.00 7.87 4.69
CA TYR A 473 4.62 7.92 5.19
C TYR A 473 4.32 6.71 6.08
N ILE A 474 3.87 6.96 7.32
CA ILE A 474 3.43 5.92 8.27
C ILE A 474 2.02 5.50 7.89
N PHE A 475 1.87 4.38 7.22
CA PHE A 475 0.56 3.86 6.82
C PHE A 475 -0.07 2.92 7.85
N TYR A 476 0.71 2.42 8.80
CA TYR A 476 0.25 1.62 9.92
C TYR A 476 1.02 1.92 11.20
N SER A 477 0.33 2.03 12.32
CA SER A 477 0.83 2.02 13.68
C SER A 477 -0.19 1.30 14.56
N VAL A 478 0.26 0.51 15.51
CA VAL A 478 -0.65 -0.18 16.45
C VAL A 478 -1.25 0.80 17.44
N ALA A 479 -0.44 1.67 18.03
CA ALA A 479 -0.89 2.66 19.02
C ALA A 479 -1.70 3.80 18.39
N ARG A 480 -1.47 4.11 17.10
CA ARG A 480 -2.13 5.20 16.37
C ARG A 480 -2.03 6.55 17.07
N GLU A 481 -0.84 6.88 17.54
CA GLU A 481 -0.54 8.18 18.11
C GLU A 481 -0.52 9.29 17.03
N SER A 482 -0.12 10.51 17.37
CA SER A 482 -0.19 11.67 16.48
C SER A 482 0.74 11.58 15.25
N ASP A 483 1.68 10.67 15.20
CA ASP A 483 2.54 10.36 14.06
C ASP A 483 1.88 9.43 13.02
N TYR A 484 0.83 8.71 13.39
CA TYR A 484 0.07 7.89 12.46
C TYR A 484 -0.49 8.74 11.30
N GLN A 485 -0.34 8.27 10.07
CA GLN A 485 -0.71 8.97 8.84
C GLN A 485 0.08 10.27 8.59
N THR A 486 1.27 10.40 9.17
CA THR A 486 2.20 11.49 8.88
C THR A 486 3.44 11.01 8.11
N ASN A 487 4.27 11.93 7.65
CA ASN A 487 5.46 11.61 6.88
C ASN A 487 6.74 11.93 7.69
N LEU A 488 7.64 10.96 7.82
CA LEU A 488 8.89 11.05 8.58
C LEU A 488 10.04 11.74 7.82
N VAL A 489 9.83 12.14 6.56
CA VAL A 489 10.84 12.88 5.77
C VAL A 489 10.57 14.38 5.80
N ASN A 490 9.32 14.78 5.58
CA ASN A 490 8.91 16.18 5.41
C ASN A 490 7.74 16.61 6.31
N GLY A 491 7.25 15.71 7.18
CA GLY A 491 6.16 15.98 8.13
C GLY A 491 6.63 16.52 9.48
N PRO A 492 5.69 16.72 10.41
CA PRO A 492 5.98 17.35 11.71
C PRO A 492 6.96 16.56 12.58
N PHE A 493 7.08 15.26 12.39
CA PHE A 493 7.92 14.36 13.19
C PHE A 493 9.22 13.95 12.50
N ALA A 494 9.60 14.60 11.39
CA ALA A 494 10.82 14.31 10.64
C ALA A 494 12.11 14.41 11.48
N ASN A 495 12.14 15.30 12.49
CA ASN A 495 13.31 15.51 13.32
C ASN A 495 13.37 14.67 14.60
N THR A 496 12.36 13.81 14.84
CA THR A 496 12.37 12.84 15.94
C THR A 496 13.42 11.75 15.73
N ASN A 497 13.74 11.03 16.79
CA ASN A 497 14.64 9.88 16.70
C ASN A 497 14.11 8.78 15.75
N LEU A 498 12.78 8.53 15.69
CA LEU A 498 12.16 7.65 14.68
C LEU A 498 12.38 8.19 13.27
N GLY A 499 12.15 9.49 13.02
CA GLY A 499 12.38 10.11 11.71
C GLY A 499 13.83 10.04 11.24
N LYS A 500 14.79 10.28 12.16
CA LYS A 500 16.22 10.11 11.90
C LYS A 500 16.58 8.65 11.60
N LEU A 501 16.03 7.72 12.38
CA LEU A 501 16.24 6.27 12.19
C LEU A 501 15.70 5.80 10.84
N PHE A 502 14.49 6.21 10.48
CA PHE A 502 13.89 5.88 9.18
C PHE A 502 14.82 6.26 8.02
N ARG A 503 15.33 7.50 7.99
CA ARG A 503 16.26 7.94 6.94
C ARG A 503 17.54 7.12 6.93
N LYS A 504 18.16 6.90 8.09
CA LYS A 504 19.37 6.10 8.23
C LYS A 504 19.19 4.67 7.70
N VAL A 505 18.08 4.02 8.04
CA VAL A 505 17.77 2.64 7.65
C VAL A 505 17.44 2.56 6.14
N SER A 506 16.71 3.55 5.61
CA SER A 506 16.39 3.62 4.18
C SER A 506 17.62 3.85 3.31
N GLU A 507 18.57 4.69 3.77
CA GLU A 507 19.82 4.94 3.04
C GLU A 507 20.79 3.76 3.14
N SER A 508 21.01 3.24 4.34
CA SER A 508 21.97 2.14 4.58
C SER A 508 21.48 0.78 4.11
N LYS A 509 20.16 0.61 3.97
CA LYS A 509 19.48 -0.67 3.72
C LYS A 509 19.80 -1.74 4.77
N GLN A 510 20.11 -1.32 5.98
CA GLN A 510 20.47 -2.18 7.09
C GLN A 510 19.62 -1.89 8.33
N TYR A 511 19.54 -2.89 9.22
CA TYR A 511 18.97 -2.72 10.55
C TYR A 511 19.62 -1.56 11.29
N GLY A 512 18.84 -0.81 12.03
CA GLY A 512 19.28 0.32 12.84
C GLY A 512 18.54 0.42 14.16
N ILE A 513 19.15 1.17 15.08
CA ILE A 513 18.58 1.55 16.37
C ILE A 513 18.70 3.06 16.55
N ALA A 514 17.71 3.68 17.16
CA ALA A 514 17.73 5.04 17.66
C ALA A 514 17.73 5.02 19.19
N ASP A 515 18.61 5.85 19.79
CA ASP A 515 18.70 6.01 21.23
C ASP A 515 17.43 6.64 21.81
N VAL A 516 17.29 6.56 23.12
CA VAL A 516 16.20 7.17 23.87
C VAL A 516 16.25 8.69 23.69
N GLU A 517 15.17 9.26 23.19
CA GLU A 517 14.90 10.71 23.15
C GLU A 517 13.46 10.95 23.61
N ALA A 518 13.15 12.17 24.05
CA ALA A 518 11.76 12.58 24.31
C ALA A 518 10.97 12.53 23.01
N TYR A 519 9.91 11.74 22.95
CA TYR A 519 9.13 11.48 21.74
C TYR A 519 7.80 12.22 21.76
N ALA A 520 7.69 13.25 20.93
CA ALA A 520 6.51 14.13 20.92
C ALA A 520 5.18 13.42 20.67
N PRO A 521 5.08 12.42 19.75
CA PRO A 521 3.83 11.67 19.58
C PRO A 521 3.35 10.96 20.85
N SER A 522 4.25 10.40 21.65
CA SER A 522 3.94 9.77 22.94
C SER A 522 3.94 10.79 24.08
N ASN A 523 3.43 12.01 23.85
CA ASN A 523 3.32 13.10 24.84
C ASN A 523 4.67 13.51 25.47
N GLY A 524 5.78 13.33 24.75
CA GLY A 524 7.13 13.63 25.24
C GLY A 524 7.73 12.55 26.14
N GLU A 525 7.07 11.41 26.34
CA GLU A 525 7.67 10.28 27.06
C GLU A 525 8.95 9.80 26.33
N PRO A 526 9.98 9.38 27.08
CA PRO A 526 11.21 8.86 26.50
C PRO A 526 10.96 7.58 25.68
N ALA A 527 11.45 7.52 24.44
CA ALA A 527 11.27 6.39 23.55
C ALA A 527 12.55 6.04 22.79
N ALA A 528 12.80 4.76 22.61
CA ALA A 528 13.84 4.20 21.75
C ALA A 528 13.20 3.37 20.65
N PHE A 529 13.83 3.34 19.47
CA PHE A 529 13.29 2.62 18.31
C PHE A 529 14.34 1.71 17.68
N ILE A 530 13.85 0.59 17.13
CA ILE A 530 14.61 -0.27 16.23
C ILE A 530 13.88 -0.35 14.91
N ALA A 531 14.60 -0.46 13.80
CA ALA A 531 13.99 -0.55 12.49
C ALA A 531 14.84 -1.39 11.53
N ALA A 532 14.16 -2.02 10.57
CA ALA A 532 14.80 -2.71 9.45
C ALA A 532 14.01 -2.50 8.16
N PRO A 533 14.68 -2.38 7.00
CA PRO A 533 14.02 -2.22 5.72
C PRO A 533 13.63 -3.56 5.12
N LEU A 534 12.49 -3.60 4.45
CA LEU A 534 12.17 -4.61 3.43
C LEU A 534 12.76 -4.14 2.11
N VAL A 535 13.68 -4.90 1.57
CA VAL A 535 14.41 -4.55 0.34
C VAL A 535 14.06 -5.57 -0.75
N SER A 536 13.71 -5.10 -1.94
CA SER A 536 13.47 -5.92 -3.12
C SER A 536 14.56 -5.71 -4.18
N GLY A 537 14.75 -6.73 -5.01
CA GLY A 537 15.72 -6.71 -6.10
C GLY A 537 17.06 -7.37 -5.77
N ASP A 538 17.86 -7.61 -6.80
CA ASP A 538 19.21 -8.15 -6.66
C ASP A 538 20.16 -7.02 -6.23
N GLU A 539 20.97 -7.24 -5.22
CA GLU A 539 21.98 -6.29 -4.72
C GLU A 539 22.90 -5.76 -5.84
N SER A 540 23.06 -6.54 -6.92
CA SER A 540 23.89 -6.18 -8.09
C SER A 540 23.24 -5.17 -9.03
N MET A 541 21.91 -4.95 -8.96
CA MET A 541 21.14 -4.06 -9.83
C MET A 541 20.55 -2.83 -9.12
N GLY A 542 20.89 -2.62 -7.85
CA GLY A 542 20.34 -1.54 -7.02
C GLY A 542 19.03 -1.94 -6.39
N ALA A 543 19.12 -2.64 -5.27
CA ALA A 543 17.97 -3.02 -4.47
C ALA A 543 17.22 -1.77 -3.96
N ASP A 544 15.90 -1.74 -4.08
CA ASP A 544 15.06 -0.65 -3.60
C ASP A 544 14.37 -1.00 -2.29
N VAL A 545 14.21 -0.02 -1.40
CA VAL A 545 13.43 -0.18 -0.17
C VAL A 545 11.95 -0.16 -0.52
N GLU A 546 11.25 -1.25 -0.22
CA GLU A 546 9.79 -1.33 -0.40
C GLU A 546 9.04 -0.78 0.81
N MET A 547 9.59 -0.99 2.00
CA MET A 547 8.99 -0.59 3.27
C MET A 547 10.03 -0.62 4.38
N VAL A 548 9.79 0.11 5.47
CA VAL A 548 10.53 0.00 6.71
C VAL A 548 9.58 -0.48 7.81
N VAL A 549 9.99 -1.51 8.53
CA VAL A 549 9.34 -1.97 9.78
C VAL A 549 10.09 -1.36 10.95
N ALA A 550 9.40 -0.67 11.84
CA ALA A 550 9.98 -0.12 13.07
C ALA A 550 9.19 -0.57 14.30
N LEU A 551 9.90 -0.73 15.40
CA LEU A 551 9.37 -1.11 16.70
C LEU A 551 9.79 -0.07 17.73
N GLN A 552 8.85 0.39 18.55
CA GLN A 552 9.13 1.17 19.75
C GLN A 552 9.40 0.22 20.92
N LEU A 553 10.59 0.33 21.51
CA LEU A 553 10.98 -0.51 22.63
C LEU A 553 10.23 -0.13 23.89
N SER A 554 9.83 -1.12 24.68
CA SER A 554 9.36 -0.90 26.04
C SER A 554 10.56 -0.72 26.97
N LEU A 555 10.65 0.41 27.64
CA LEU A 555 11.67 0.66 28.68
C LEU A 555 11.47 -0.21 29.91
N ASP A 556 10.25 -0.68 30.17
CA ASP A 556 9.95 -1.61 31.27
C ASP A 556 10.72 -2.92 31.16
N ALA A 557 10.91 -3.43 29.93
CA ALA A 557 11.68 -4.64 29.71
C ALA A 557 13.17 -4.46 30.09
N ILE A 558 13.74 -3.31 29.78
CA ILE A 558 15.11 -2.94 30.16
C ILE A 558 15.18 -2.73 31.67
N ASN A 559 14.23 -2.01 32.24
CA ASN A 559 14.12 -1.80 33.68
C ASN A 559 13.98 -3.13 34.44
N GLY A 560 13.22 -4.08 33.92
CA GLY A 560 13.09 -5.42 34.48
C GLY A 560 14.43 -6.17 34.59
N ILE A 561 15.27 -6.09 33.53
CA ILE A 561 16.63 -6.64 33.57
C ILE A 561 17.46 -5.93 34.64
N MET A 562 17.43 -4.61 34.70
CA MET A 562 18.26 -3.83 35.62
C MET A 562 17.81 -3.94 37.08
N ALA A 563 16.52 -4.11 37.33
CA ALA A 563 15.95 -4.21 38.68
C ALA A 563 16.25 -5.54 39.39
N GLU A 564 16.73 -6.57 38.68
CA GLU A 564 17.14 -7.83 39.33
C GLU A 564 18.44 -7.60 40.15
N ARG A 565 18.36 -7.81 41.47
CA ARG A 565 19.43 -7.46 42.44
C ARG A 565 20.13 -8.67 43.08
N SER A 566 20.05 -9.83 42.45
CA SER A 566 20.72 -11.06 43.00
C SER A 566 22.19 -10.82 43.22
N GLY A 567 22.65 -10.91 44.48
CA GLY A 567 24.04 -10.73 44.87
C GLY A 567 24.49 -9.27 45.08
N MET A 568 23.59 -8.26 45.11
CA MET A 568 23.91 -6.85 45.22
C MET A 568 23.74 -6.27 46.66
N GLY A 569 23.30 -7.06 47.63
CA GLY A 569 23.10 -6.61 49.00
C GLY A 569 21.94 -5.64 49.17
N GLU A 570 22.05 -4.73 50.15
CA GLU A 570 20.97 -3.78 50.47
C GLU A 570 21.08 -2.47 49.65
N THR A 571 22.30 -1.97 49.43
CA THR A 571 22.56 -0.70 48.75
C THR A 571 23.08 -0.84 47.32
N GLY A 572 23.17 -2.09 46.81
CA GLY A 572 23.66 -2.32 45.48
C GLY A 572 22.57 -2.11 44.42
N GLU A 573 22.92 -1.48 43.32
CA GLU A 573 22.05 -1.30 42.15
C GLU A 573 22.81 -1.37 40.83
N THR A 574 22.05 -1.58 39.73
CA THR A 574 22.58 -1.43 38.38
C THR A 574 21.71 -0.49 37.57
N TYR A 575 22.33 0.35 36.76
CA TYR A 575 21.64 1.29 35.88
C TYR A 575 22.43 1.56 34.60
N LEU A 576 21.74 2.16 33.62
CA LEU A 576 22.29 2.51 32.32
C LEU A 576 22.30 4.02 32.12
N VAL A 577 23.36 4.54 31.48
CA VAL A 577 23.47 5.94 31.07
C VAL A 577 23.81 6.05 29.59
N GLY A 578 23.27 7.09 28.94
CA GLY A 578 23.60 7.42 27.55
C GLY A 578 24.86 8.27 27.43
N GLN A 579 25.24 8.61 26.21
CA GLN A 579 26.35 9.52 25.88
C GLN A 579 26.10 10.95 26.40
N ASP A 580 24.85 11.33 26.64
CA ASP A 580 24.40 12.59 27.23
C ASP A 580 24.40 12.59 28.74
N LEU A 581 24.81 11.47 29.37
CA LEU A 581 24.79 11.21 30.80
C LEU A 581 23.38 11.10 31.41
N LEU A 582 22.33 11.01 30.59
CA LEU A 582 20.97 10.77 31.06
C LEU A 582 20.72 9.27 31.22
N MET A 583 19.80 8.95 32.12
CA MET A 583 19.41 7.57 32.42
C MET A 583 18.84 6.86 31.18
N ARG A 584 19.17 5.58 31.03
CA ARG A 584 18.61 4.65 30.03
C ARG A 584 17.88 3.48 30.70
N SER A 585 17.94 3.38 32.01
CA SER A 585 17.09 2.56 32.86
C SER A 585 16.86 3.31 34.20
N ASP A 586 15.84 2.92 34.93
CA ASP A 586 15.53 3.51 36.22
C ASP A 586 16.50 3.04 37.30
N SER A 587 16.89 3.92 38.23
CA SER A 587 17.56 3.54 39.49
C SER A 587 16.58 2.73 40.34
N TYR A 588 17.07 1.69 40.99
CA TYR A 588 16.30 0.93 41.97
C TYR A 588 16.20 1.69 43.31
N LEU A 589 17.25 2.38 43.71
CA LEU A 589 17.32 3.03 45.00
C LEU A 589 16.57 4.36 45.02
N ASP A 590 16.56 5.10 43.91
CA ASP A 590 15.82 6.37 43.76
C ASP A 590 15.12 6.43 42.38
N SER A 591 14.05 5.68 42.23
CA SER A 591 13.24 5.67 41.00
C SER A 591 12.42 6.95 40.81
N VAL A 592 12.38 7.85 41.77
CA VAL A 592 11.64 9.11 41.65
C VAL A 592 12.50 10.19 40.98
N ASN A 593 13.72 10.37 41.39
CA ASN A 593 14.62 11.41 40.87
C ASN A 593 15.53 10.87 39.77
N HIS A 594 15.94 9.60 39.86
CA HIS A 594 16.84 8.93 38.93
C HIS A 594 16.14 7.85 38.12
N SER A 595 15.03 8.23 37.43
CA SER A 595 14.38 7.41 36.40
C SER A 595 14.64 8.00 35.02
N VAL A 596 14.43 7.16 33.96
CA VAL A 596 14.52 7.64 32.58
C VAL A 596 13.56 8.81 32.36
N LYS A 597 12.33 8.71 32.85
CA LYS A 597 11.32 9.75 32.73
C LYS A 597 11.75 11.06 33.44
N ALA A 598 12.25 10.99 34.68
CA ALA A 598 12.72 12.13 35.40
C ALA A 598 13.92 12.82 34.70
N ALA A 599 14.88 12.02 34.23
CA ALA A 599 16.06 12.50 33.53
C ALA A 599 15.74 13.26 32.24
N PHE A 600 14.76 12.78 31.44
CA PHE A 600 14.34 13.44 30.21
C PHE A 600 13.38 14.60 30.44
N SER A 601 12.65 14.63 31.58
CA SER A 601 11.78 15.74 31.94
C SER A 601 12.59 16.98 32.38
N ASN A 602 13.76 16.79 33.03
CA ASN A 602 14.68 17.84 33.42
C ASN A 602 16.14 17.46 33.12
N PRO A 603 16.57 17.54 31.83
CA PRO A 603 17.88 17.05 31.41
C PRO A 603 19.07 17.75 32.09
N THR A 604 18.88 18.90 32.68
CA THR A 604 19.95 19.61 33.36
C THR A 604 20.26 18.99 34.72
N GLU A 605 19.24 18.61 35.46
CA GLU A 605 19.36 18.00 36.80
C GLU A 605 19.41 16.48 36.76
N GLY A 606 18.85 15.88 35.70
CA GLY A 606 18.80 14.43 35.53
C GLY A 606 20.08 13.76 35.03
N LYS A 607 21.19 14.50 34.92
CA LYS A 607 22.47 13.92 34.50
C LYS A 607 23.15 13.21 35.67
N ILE A 608 23.59 11.99 35.40
CA ILE A 608 24.47 11.21 36.29
C ILE A 608 25.93 11.50 35.90
N ASP A 609 26.45 12.63 36.36
CA ASP A 609 27.80 13.11 36.00
C ASP A 609 28.82 12.76 37.07
N THR A 610 29.36 11.55 37.06
CA THR A 610 30.38 11.02 37.95
C THR A 610 31.68 10.72 37.21
N GLU A 611 32.76 10.43 37.92
CA GLU A 611 34.01 9.97 37.32
C GLU A 611 33.81 8.65 36.55
N ALA A 612 33.01 7.73 37.07
CA ALA A 612 32.73 6.44 36.44
C ALA A 612 31.89 6.60 35.17
N THR A 613 30.84 7.45 35.18
CA THR A 613 30.02 7.70 34.01
C THR A 613 30.80 8.39 32.89
N ARG A 614 31.68 9.34 33.19
CA ARG A 614 32.57 9.94 32.19
C ARG A 614 33.55 8.92 31.59
N SER A 615 34.13 8.02 32.42
CA SER A 615 35.02 6.96 31.95
C SER A 615 34.29 5.99 31.02
N VAL A 616 33.09 5.53 31.38
CA VAL A 616 32.37 4.55 30.59
C VAL A 616 31.94 5.10 29.23
N ILE A 617 31.50 6.38 29.16
CA ILE A 617 31.12 6.97 27.86
C ILE A 617 32.34 7.27 26.97
N SER A 618 33.55 7.40 27.54
CA SER A 618 34.79 7.45 26.76
C SER A 618 35.29 6.08 26.28
N GLY A 619 34.58 5.01 26.64
CA GLY A 619 34.87 3.64 26.19
C GLY A 619 35.70 2.82 27.20
N GLU A 620 35.93 3.32 28.41
CA GLU A 620 36.70 2.60 29.44
C GLU A 620 35.82 1.62 30.22
N SER A 621 36.41 0.50 30.62
CA SER A 621 35.81 -0.43 31.58
C SER A 621 36.70 -0.43 32.86
N GLY A 622 36.07 -0.48 34.02
CA GLY A 622 36.84 -0.46 35.27
C GLY A 622 35.97 -0.71 36.48
N SER A 623 36.67 -0.58 37.65
CA SER A 623 36.00 -0.49 38.94
C SER A 623 36.81 0.36 39.88
N ARG A 624 36.17 1.27 40.59
CA ARG A 624 36.82 2.20 41.53
C ARG A 624 35.83 2.77 42.57
N LEU A 625 36.35 3.32 43.62
CA LEU A 625 35.56 4.18 44.53
C LEU A 625 35.34 5.53 43.88
N ILE A 626 34.12 6.00 43.88
CA ILE A 626 33.70 7.31 43.38
C ILE A 626 32.77 7.98 44.38
N VAL A 627 32.49 9.24 44.14
CA VAL A 627 31.40 9.97 44.81
C VAL A 627 30.21 9.99 43.86
N ASP A 628 29.07 9.52 44.33
CA ASP A 628 27.81 9.52 43.56
C ASP A 628 27.23 10.95 43.45
N PRO A 629 26.16 11.19 42.68
CA PRO A 629 25.55 12.50 42.55
C PRO A 629 25.04 13.09 43.89
N ASP A 630 24.68 12.25 44.85
CA ASP A 630 24.17 12.61 46.15
C ASP A 630 25.31 12.90 47.18
N GLY A 631 26.57 12.73 46.78
CA GLY A 631 27.74 12.99 47.60
C GLY A 631 28.15 11.79 48.45
N ALA A 632 27.58 10.62 48.32
CA ALA A 632 27.96 9.39 49.01
C ALA A 632 29.13 8.67 48.31
N SER A 633 29.99 8.00 49.12
CA SER A 633 31.08 7.16 48.55
C SER A 633 30.54 5.80 48.17
N VAL A 634 30.69 5.43 46.89
CA VAL A 634 30.24 4.14 46.32
C VAL A 634 31.37 3.45 45.59
N LEU A 635 31.38 2.11 45.66
CA LEU A 635 32.16 1.26 44.78
C LEU A 635 31.38 1.10 43.48
N SER A 636 31.95 1.57 42.36
CA SER A 636 31.34 1.51 41.02
C SER A 636 32.17 0.61 40.13
N ALA A 637 31.50 -0.35 39.47
CA ALA A 637 32.03 -1.15 38.36
C ALA A 637 31.26 -0.82 37.08
N PHE A 638 31.97 -0.41 36.06
CA PHE A 638 31.37 0.10 34.82
C PHE A 638 31.98 -0.51 33.57
N THR A 639 31.17 -0.58 32.49
CA THR A 639 31.61 -1.04 31.18
C THR A 639 30.73 -0.47 30.08
N PRO A 640 31.27 -0.13 28.88
CA PRO A 640 30.46 0.28 27.76
C PRO A 640 29.65 -0.91 27.23
N LEU A 641 28.42 -0.64 26.83
CA LEU A 641 27.48 -1.57 26.18
C LEU A 641 27.17 -1.07 24.79
N GLN A 642 27.53 -1.81 23.77
CA GLN A 642 27.14 -1.53 22.39
C GLN A 642 25.70 -2.01 22.17
N VAL A 643 24.76 -1.08 21.98
CA VAL A 643 23.35 -1.38 21.79
C VAL A 643 23.03 -1.59 20.30
N GLY A 644 23.79 -0.91 19.44
CA GLY A 644 23.68 -1.03 17.99
C GLY A 644 24.67 -0.14 17.27
N SER A 645 24.59 -0.10 15.96
CA SER A 645 25.49 0.72 15.13
C SER A 645 25.35 2.22 15.45
N GLY A 646 26.34 2.75 16.17
CA GLY A 646 26.43 4.15 16.57
C GLY A 646 25.67 4.50 17.86
N VAL A 647 25.16 3.53 18.61
CA VAL A 647 24.56 3.72 19.94
C VAL A 647 25.30 2.89 20.97
N SER A 648 25.89 3.56 21.94
CA SER A 648 26.62 2.97 23.05
C SER A 648 26.14 3.55 24.37
N TRP A 649 25.83 2.70 25.33
CA TRP A 649 25.45 3.07 26.70
C TRP A 649 26.55 2.73 27.70
N GLY A 650 26.56 3.37 28.83
CA GLY A 650 27.36 3.01 29.99
C GLY A 650 26.55 2.12 30.93
N LEU A 651 27.01 0.88 31.19
CA LEU A 651 26.46 0.01 32.23
C LEU A 651 27.20 0.22 33.52
N MET A 652 26.47 0.60 34.54
CA MET A 652 26.94 0.85 35.90
C MET A 652 26.46 -0.22 36.86
N ALA A 653 27.30 -0.67 37.76
CA ALA A 653 26.95 -1.47 38.93
C ALA A 653 27.60 -0.84 40.13
N GLU A 654 26.82 -0.45 41.13
CA GLU A 654 27.27 0.33 42.26
C GLU A 654 26.77 -0.23 43.59
N VAL A 655 27.56 -0.06 44.64
CA VAL A 655 27.22 -0.42 46.02
C VAL A 655 27.89 0.57 46.97
N SER A 656 27.26 0.93 48.09
CA SER A 656 27.85 1.87 49.06
C SER A 656 29.20 1.33 49.57
N GLU A 657 30.17 2.20 49.73
CA GLU A 657 31.49 1.86 50.33
C GLU A 657 31.32 1.20 51.69
N ALA A 658 30.35 1.69 52.49
CA ALA A 658 30.08 1.13 53.82
C ALA A 658 29.67 -0.34 53.78
N GLU A 659 28.84 -0.74 52.83
CA GLU A 659 28.40 -2.12 52.64
C GLU A 659 29.48 -2.97 51.97
N ALA A 660 30.08 -2.44 50.89
CA ALA A 660 31.15 -3.19 50.14
C ALA A 660 32.31 -3.60 51.02
N PHE A 661 32.67 -2.75 51.95
CA PHE A 661 33.83 -2.98 52.86
C PHE A 661 33.42 -3.22 54.31
N ALA A 662 32.18 -3.55 54.62
CA ALA A 662 31.70 -3.84 55.98
C ALA A 662 32.58 -4.90 56.69
N ALA A 663 32.89 -5.99 56.01
CA ALA A 663 33.75 -7.08 56.51
C ALA A 663 35.21 -6.60 56.77
N VAL A 664 35.70 -5.71 55.88
CA VAL A 664 37.05 -5.10 56.04
C VAL A 664 37.09 -4.20 57.27
N LYS A 665 36.09 -3.32 57.45
CA LYS A 665 35.97 -2.41 58.60
C LYS A 665 35.83 -3.16 59.94
N GLN A 666 35.12 -4.32 59.93
CA GLN A 666 35.05 -5.20 61.09
C GLN A 666 36.42 -5.76 61.51
N ILE A 667 37.22 -6.13 60.53
CA ILE A 667 38.60 -6.65 60.79
C ILE A 667 39.50 -5.50 61.29
N GLU A 668 39.44 -4.33 60.69
CA GLU A 668 40.19 -3.15 61.12
C GLU A 668 39.84 -2.73 62.55
N TRP A 669 38.57 -2.78 62.92
CA TRP A 669 38.10 -2.50 64.28
C TRP A 669 38.56 -3.53 65.28
N MET A 670 38.71 -4.81 64.88
CA MET A 670 39.30 -5.83 65.74
C MET A 670 40.80 -5.65 65.95
N MET A 671 41.50 -4.81 65.17
CA MET A 671 42.92 -4.48 65.32
C MET A 671 43.18 -3.30 66.26
N LEU A 672 42.21 -2.40 66.46
CA LEU A 672 42.31 -1.29 67.39
C LEU A 672 41.95 -1.69 68.81
#